data_ded5167cb2b1f13dfbbc117fb4560c3d
#
_entry.id   ded5167cb2b1f13dfbbc117fb4560c3d
#
_cell.length_a   1.000
_cell.length_b   1.000
_cell.length_c   1.000
_cell.angle_alpha   90.00
_cell.angle_beta   90.00
_cell.angle_gamma   90.00
#
_symmetry.space_group_name_H-M   'P 1'
#
loop_
_entity.id
_entity.type
_entity.pdbx_description
1 polymer ?
#
loop_
_entity_poly.entity_id
_entity_poly.type
_entity_poly.pdbx_seq_one_letter_code
_entity_poly.pdbx_strand_id
1 'polypeptide(L)'
;MTLNTFTNNRLNEVASTCQKVIPWFEGIDDKNVQEKRNSLEVKLCSLIEEAKTAYDVLPVKTTVGVFGASQAGKSYLVSTLASFGGDDLTATFDGKKVSFFNHMNPIGGDFEATGIVTRFTKFDDKGVSGFPIKVKVFNEADLVKVLINSYNSDLNLKAVPAGSQSDYLSAQNQKIGSTEFLKNFFEDLKSDKYALKDDKSYIHDYDVVSIAKYAIRKSKSDFGDNAKFPIDCYFWSECRKLVSKLNFAGRAKMFSILWNELDAFTTLFTELGKQLLELEGASSVYVPLSCFIEDPNANENDFRRREDGTLLDIGVLKNVFKDKDDPSKSVEVVIVNDGNEIKKTISFASLTFAAREFSFPLPKESNADGFDVLDFPGCRSRKTDEIEKFKDPNTDTTEYLRRGKVGYLFELYCDRHEIDVLLWCVAVSKQQEVLEEQINSIEHWVYENVGRTADERAKFGKIPLIGAFTRFDSCSCLGLDKAKSNERAKEKGDPTVVVDYSGISSKINKALESFHHTWVDEWVKGVPFNQFFFVRKPNIPETDDMYVKEKGKEVDFLPNEYVKTQIEEYKTRISSCPELKYVYHEKDGSCKTIDEVLKPSDGGVNYLASFLRENFADYKVNKDRTCDLVLKDVKEIVDALSLYAKREGAKAQKEAYAKGLKLMQELLQCDRVAGTLSYLRDFIEI
;
A
#
# COMPACT_ATOMS: atom_id res chain seq x y z
N MET A 1 -8.55 30.63 -7.79
CA MET A 1 -8.58 29.20 -8.06
C MET A 1 -7.15 28.75 -8.16
N THR A 2 -6.68 27.85 -7.31
CA THR A 2 -5.30 27.38 -7.37
C THR A 2 -5.13 26.44 -8.57
N LEU A 3 -3.91 26.34 -9.13
CA LEU A 3 -3.60 25.44 -10.26
C LEU A 3 -4.07 24.00 -9.98
N ASN A 4 -3.90 23.53 -8.73
CA ASN A 4 -4.35 22.20 -8.30
C ASN A 4 -5.88 22.01 -8.37
N THR A 5 -6.68 23.00 -7.99
CA THR A 5 -8.15 22.92 -8.07
C THR A 5 -8.62 22.85 -9.52
N PHE A 6 -7.97 23.58 -10.41
CA PHE A 6 -8.28 23.53 -11.83
C PHE A 6 -7.97 22.16 -12.44
N THR A 7 -6.78 21.64 -12.17
CA THR A 7 -6.34 20.32 -12.68
C THR A 7 -7.24 19.19 -12.15
N ASN A 8 -7.61 19.22 -10.88
CA ASN A 8 -8.48 18.21 -10.28
C ASN A 8 -9.89 18.21 -10.90
N ASN A 9 -10.47 19.38 -11.14
CA ASN A 9 -11.78 19.45 -11.82
C ASN A 9 -11.71 18.84 -13.23
N ARG A 10 -10.61 19.06 -13.96
CA ARG A 10 -10.42 18.49 -15.30
C ARG A 10 -10.27 16.97 -15.29
N LEU A 11 -9.57 16.39 -14.32
CA LEU A 11 -9.47 14.94 -14.18
C LEU A 11 -10.84 14.28 -13.93
N ASN A 12 -11.68 14.92 -13.13
CA ASN A 12 -13.06 14.47 -12.91
C ASN A 12 -13.90 14.56 -14.21
N GLU A 13 -13.73 15.62 -14.99
CA GLU A 13 -14.37 15.78 -16.30
C GLU A 13 -13.92 14.67 -17.27
N VAL A 14 -12.62 14.32 -17.28
CA VAL A 14 -12.08 13.19 -18.07
C VAL A 14 -12.79 11.90 -17.70
N ALA A 15 -12.80 11.53 -16.42
CA ALA A 15 -13.44 10.31 -15.96
C ALA A 15 -14.94 10.27 -16.33
N SER A 16 -15.68 11.37 -16.09
CA SER A 16 -17.10 11.45 -16.40
C SER A 16 -17.41 11.39 -17.90
N THR A 17 -16.53 11.95 -18.73
CA THR A 17 -16.66 11.90 -20.19
C THR A 17 -16.40 10.50 -20.72
N CYS A 18 -15.38 9.81 -20.23
CA CYS A 18 -15.11 8.42 -20.59
C CYS A 18 -16.30 7.50 -20.22
N GLN A 19 -16.90 7.70 -19.06
CA GLN A 19 -18.10 6.97 -18.65
C GLN A 19 -19.28 7.14 -19.62
N LYS A 20 -19.44 8.31 -20.24
CA LYS A 20 -20.49 8.56 -21.24
C LYS A 20 -20.20 7.94 -22.60
N VAL A 21 -18.92 7.69 -22.91
CA VAL A 21 -18.50 7.09 -24.20
C VAL A 21 -18.72 5.58 -24.22
N ILE A 22 -18.58 4.90 -23.09
CA ILE A 22 -18.72 3.42 -23.02
C ILE A 22 -20.09 2.94 -23.55
N PRO A 23 -21.24 3.46 -23.08
CA PRO A 23 -22.55 3.05 -23.60
C PRO A 23 -22.76 3.36 -25.08
N TRP A 24 -22.06 4.35 -25.63
CA TRP A 24 -22.17 4.71 -27.03
C TRP A 24 -21.74 3.57 -27.98
N PHE A 25 -20.75 2.74 -27.57
CA PHE A 25 -20.34 1.58 -28.34
C PHE A 25 -21.47 0.55 -28.53
N GLU A 26 -22.48 0.52 -27.67
CA GLU A 26 -23.61 -0.41 -27.75
C GLU A 26 -24.49 -0.15 -28.97
N GLY A 27 -24.52 1.09 -29.45
CA GLY A 27 -25.34 1.51 -30.60
C GLY A 27 -24.63 1.46 -31.95
N ILE A 28 -23.42 0.91 -32.05
CA ILE A 28 -22.64 0.89 -33.30
C ILE A 28 -22.66 -0.51 -33.93
N ASP A 29 -23.18 -0.61 -35.16
CA ASP A 29 -23.22 -1.88 -35.90
C ASP A 29 -22.00 -2.12 -36.81
N ASP A 30 -21.03 -1.21 -36.88
CA ASP A 30 -19.82 -1.39 -37.69
C ASP A 30 -18.99 -2.57 -37.16
N LYS A 31 -18.77 -3.58 -38.00
CA LYS A 31 -18.08 -4.82 -37.64
C LYS A 31 -16.65 -4.58 -37.14
N ASN A 32 -15.91 -3.62 -37.73
CA ASN A 32 -14.54 -3.32 -37.31
C ASN A 32 -14.49 -2.64 -35.93
N VAL A 33 -15.52 -1.83 -35.60
CA VAL A 33 -15.68 -1.24 -34.28
C VAL A 33 -16.01 -2.32 -33.28
N GLN A 34 -16.94 -3.22 -33.60
CA GLN A 34 -17.35 -4.33 -32.72
C GLN A 34 -16.18 -5.29 -32.45
N GLU A 35 -15.34 -5.59 -33.42
CA GLU A 35 -14.14 -6.43 -33.21
C GLU A 35 -13.16 -5.82 -32.21
N LYS A 36 -13.07 -4.49 -32.13
CA LYS A 36 -12.15 -3.77 -31.20
C LYS A 36 -12.84 -3.21 -29.96
N ARG A 37 -14.17 -3.29 -29.90
CA ARG A 37 -14.99 -2.72 -28.83
C ARG A 37 -14.45 -3.09 -27.44
N ASN A 38 -14.25 -4.37 -27.20
CA ASN A 38 -13.84 -4.87 -25.90
C ASN A 38 -12.49 -4.27 -25.44
N SER A 39 -11.51 -4.20 -26.36
CA SER A 39 -10.21 -3.58 -26.08
C SER A 39 -10.32 -2.07 -25.81
N LEU A 40 -11.19 -1.36 -26.53
CA LEU A 40 -11.43 0.07 -26.33
C LEU A 40 -12.15 0.35 -25.00
N GLU A 41 -13.15 -0.45 -24.68
CA GLU A 41 -13.83 -0.36 -23.37
C GLU A 41 -12.88 -0.59 -22.21
N VAL A 42 -11.96 -1.57 -22.31
CA VAL A 42 -10.92 -1.79 -21.28
C VAL A 42 -10.03 -0.56 -21.13
N LYS A 43 -9.60 0.05 -22.24
CA LYS A 43 -8.76 1.27 -22.20
C LYS A 43 -9.51 2.44 -21.58
N LEU A 44 -10.77 2.65 -21.93
CA LEU A 44 -11.60 3.70 -21.34
C LEU A 44 -11.79 3.50 -19.83
N CYS A 45 -12.07 2.26 -19.41
CA CYS A 45 -12.19 1.93 -17.98
C CYS A 45 -10.87 2.14 -17.24
N SER A 46 -9.72 1.78 -17.85
CA SER A 46 -8.39 2.06 -17.29
C SER A 46 -8.17 3.56 -17.12
N LEU A 47 -8.50 4.35 -18.12
CA LEU A 47 -8.36 5.80 -18.07
C LEU A 47 -9.27 6.44 -17.00
N ILE A 48 -10.49 5.92 -16.80
CA ILE A 48 -11.36 6.37 -15.71
C ILE A 48 -10.70 6.11 -14.34
N GLU A 49 -10.18 4.91 -14.13
CA GLU A 49 -9.49 4.52 -12.89
C GLU A 49 -8.26 5.41 -12.62
N GLU A 50 -7.44 5.62 -13.65
CA GLU A 50 -6.23 6.44 -13.55
C GLU A 50 -6.54 7.92 -13.32
N ALA A 51 -7.55 8.48 -14.01
CA ALA A 51 -7.98 9.85 -13.80
C ALA A 51 -8.55 10.09 -12.39
N LYS A 52 -9.35 9.15 -11.87
CA LYS A 52 -9.84 9.18 -10.48
C LYS A 52 -8.70 9.06 -9.47
N THR A 53 -7.76 8.17 -9.71
CA THR A 53 -6.58 8.02 -8.87
C THR A 53 -5.75 9.30 -8.86
N ALA A 54 -5.50 9.89 -10.02
CA ALA A 54 -4.78 11.15 -10.14
C ALA A 54 -5.52 12.29 -9.40
N TYR A 55 -6.84 12.36 -9.52
CA TYR A 55 -7.67 13.33 -8.80
C TYR A 55 -7.46 13.26 -7.28
N ASP A 56 -7.42 12.05 -6.72
CA ASP A 56 -7.24 11.82 -5.28
C ASP A 56 -5.80 12.12 -4.81
N VAL A 57 -4.79 11.76 -5.63
CA VAL A 57 -3.38 11.71 -5.21
C VAL A 57 -2.65 13.04 -5.45
N LEU A 58 -2.98 13.76 -6.53
CA LEU A 58 -2.27 15.00 -6.88
C LEU A 58 -2.32 16.11 -5.82
N PRO A 59 -3.42 16.32 -5.07
CA PRO A 59 -3.47 17.32 -4.01
C PRO A 59 -2.66 16.95 -2.77
N VAL A 60 -2.35 15.68 -2.59
CA VAL A 60 -1.65 15.18 -1.41
C VAL A 60 -0.19 15.62 -1.44
N LYS A 61 0.40 15.94 -0.29
CA LYS A 61 1.83 16.25 -0.17
C LYS A 61 2.69 15.05 -0.57
N THR A 62 3.98 15.31 -0.78
CA THR A 62 4.97 14.24 -0.89
C THR A 62 4.81 13.25 0.26
N THR A 63 4.85 11.96 -0.02
CA THR A 63 4.66 10.91 0.98
C THR A 63 5.89 10.03 1.10
N VAL A 64 6.33 9.83 2.33
CA VAL A 64 7.37 8.85 2.71
C VAL A 64 6.68 7.64 3.32
N GLY A 65 6.65 6.53 2.60
CA GLY A 65 6.08 5.27 3.09
C GLY A 65 7.11 4.48 3.89
N VAL A 66 6.83 4.20 5.16
CA VAL A 66 7.69 3.37 6.03
C VAL A 66 7.23 1.92 5.97
N PHE A 67 8.05 1.04 5.43
CA PHE A 67 7.70 -0.33 5.15
C PHE A 67 8.76 -1.32 5.66
N GLY A 68 8.34 -2.51 6.07
CA GLY A 68 9.24 -3.56 6.55
C GLY A 68 8.51 -4.63 7.35
N ALA A 69 9.23 -5.67 7.77
CA ALA A 69 8.66 -6.76 8.56
C ALA A 69 8.07 -6.27 9.90
N SER A 70 7.20 -7.06 10.49
CA SER A 70 6.76 -6.82 11.87
C SER A 70 7.98 -6.77 12.81
N GLN A 71 7.97 -5.87 13.77
CA GLN A 71 9.07 -5.64 14.72
C GLN A 71 10.41 -5.19 14.10
N ALA A 72 10.45 -4.76 12.84
CA ALA A 72 11.66 -4.22 12.20
C ALA A 72 12.08 -2.82 12.70
N GLY A 73 11.48 -2.30 13.76
CA GLY A 73 11.80 -0.96 14.29
C GLY A 73 11.04 0.19 13.61
N LYS A 74 10.07 -0.10 12.74
CA LYS A 74 9.26 0.91 12.02
C LYS A 74 8.64 1.95 12.95
N SER A 75 7.90 1.51 13.97
CA SER A 75 7.18 2.42 14.88
C SER A 75 8.12 3.40 15.59
N TYR A 76 9.34 2.98 15.96
CA TYR A 76 10.35 3.89 16.50
C TYR A 76 10.76 4.94 15.45
N LEU A 77 11.07 4.51 14.24
CA LEU A 77 11.50 5.41 13.17
C LEU A 77 10.38 6.39 12.80
N VAL A 78 9.15 5.90 12.67
CA VAL A 78 7.95 6.73 12.43
C VAL A 78 7.76 7.73 13.55
N SER A 79 7.85 7.31 14.82
CA SER A 79 7.69 8.23 15.97
C SER A 79 8.70 9.36 15.93
N THR A 80 9.96 9.05 15.60
CA THR A 80 11.03 10.05 15.54
C THR A 80 10.90 10.96 14.32
N LEU A 81 10.45 10.45 13.18
CA LEU A 81 10.17 11.27 11.99
C LEU A 81 8.96 12.20 12.21
N ALA A 82 7.91 11.71 12.89
CA ALA A 82 6.69 12.46 13.13
C ALA A 82 6.82 13.49 14.28
N SER A 83 7.71 13.28 15.25
CA SER A 83 7.96 14.17 16.37
C SER A 83 9.16 15.10 16.13
N PHE A 84 9.43 15.98 17.12
CA PHE A 84 10.62 16.81 17.17
C PHE A 84 11.24 16.72 18.56
N GLY A 85 12.56 16.56 18.64
CA GLY A 85 13.29 16.56 19.93
C GLY A 85 12.96 15.40 20.87
N GLY A 86 12.26 14.35 20.41
CA GLY A 86 11.85 13.21 21.24
C GLY A 86 10.60 13.47 22.10
N ASP A 87 9.84 14.51 21.75
CA ASP A 87 8.57 14.81 22.41
C ASP A 87 7.48 13.79 22.05
N ASP A 88 6.49 13.65 22.95
CA ASP A 88 5.33 12.78 22.71
C ASP A 88 4.48 13.30 21.54
N LEU A 89 4.13 12.41 20.63
CA LEU A 89 3.34 12.75 19.47
C LEU A 89 1.87 12.91 19.85
N THR A 90 1.41 14.16 19.94
CA THR A 90 0.07 14.51 20.39
C THR A 90 -0.69 15.32 19.35
N ALA A 91 -2.01 15.09 19.28
CA ALA A 91 -2.95 15.87 18.48
C ALA A 91 -4.20 16.23 19.29
N THR A 92 -4.95 17.22 18.81
CA THR A 92 -6.21 17.63 19.44
C THR A 92 -7.39 17.21 18.57
N PHE A 93 -8.31 16.42 19.16
CA PHE A 93 -9.53 15.96 18.53
C PHE A 93 -10.73 16.40 19.36
N ASP A 94 -11.66 17.17 18.80
CA ASP A 94 -12.81 17.77 19.52
C ASP A 94 -12.39 18.50 20.82
N GLY A 95 -11.27 19.26 20.76
CA GLY A 95 -10.74 19.98 21.92
C GLY A 95 -9.98 19.13 22.94
N LYS A 96 -9.86 17.81 22.74
CA LYS A 96 -9.19 16.86 23.63
C LYS A 96 -7.80 16.51 23.10
N LYS A 97 -6.78 16.63 23.97
CA LYS A 97 -5.39 16.29 23.60
C LYS A 97 -5.17 14.77 23.73
N VAL A 98 -4.78 14.13 22.65
CA VAL A 98 -4.57 12.67 22.56
C VAL A 98 -3.14 12.40 22.16
N SER A 99 -2.45 11.51 22.89
CA SER A 99 -1.16 10.96 22.53
C SER A 99 -1.33 9.74 21.62
N PHE A 100 -0.61 9.74 20.49
CA PHE A 100 -0.68 8.59 19.59
C PHE A 100 -0.11 7.32 20.23
N PHE A 101 1.09 7.40 20.81
CA PHE A 101 1.78 6.23 21.34
C PHE A 101 1.34 5.83 22.77
N ASN A 102 0.73 6.73 23.53
CA ASN A 102 0.25 6.39 24.86
C ASN A 102 -1.22 5.96 24.87
N HIS A 103 -2.06 6.55 24.00
CA HIS A 103 -3.50 6.35 24.04
C HIS A 103 -4.05 5.52 22.87
N MET A 104 -3.45 5.59 21.68
CA MET A 104 -4.00 4.93 20.48
C MET A 104 -3.22 3.67 20.08
N ASN A 105 -1.90 3.75 19.98
CA ASN A 105 -1.04 2.67 19.51
C ASN A 105 0.26 2.56 20.32
N PRO A 106 0.22 2.03 21.56
CA PRO A 106 1.39 1.90 22.42
C PRO A 106 2.51 1.06 21.79
N ILE A 107 3.73 1.56 21.88
CA ILE A 107 4.94 0.87 21.37
C ILE A 107 5.28 -0.29 22.33
N GLY A 108 5.42 -1.51 21.81
CA GLY A 108 5.89 -2.68 22.57
C GLY A 108 4.81 -3.37 23.41
N GLY A 109 3.53 -3.08 23.19
CA GLY A 109 2.43 -3.84 23.80
C GLY A 109 2.25 -5.23 23.14
N ASP A 110 1.62 -6.16 23.88
CA ASP A 110 1.24 -7.50 23.40
C ASP A 110 0.09 -7.47 22.37
N PHE A 111 -0.20 -6.28 21.82
CA PHE A 111 -1.29 -6.08 20.88
C PHE A 111 -0.93 -6.60 19.48
N GLU A 112 -1.92 -7.14 18.81
CA GLU A 112 -1.78 -7.57 17.42
C GLU A 112 -1.35 -6.39 16.53
N ALA A 113 -0.56 -6.69 15.49
CA ALA A 113 -0.03 -5.67 14.59
C ALA A 113 -1.15 -4.81 13.98
N THR A 114 -0.82 -3.56 13.65
CA THR A 114 -1.72 -2.64 12.96
C THR A 114 -2.25 -3.22 11.65
N GLY A 115 -3.52 -2.97 11.35
CA GLY A 115 -4.21 -3.43 10.14
C GLY A 115 -4.68 -2.29 9.23
N ILE A 116 -4.17 -1.09 9.44
CA ILE A 116 -4.52 0.14 8.72
C ILE A 116 -3.26 0.96 8.51
N VAL A 117 -3.21 1.74 7.44
CA VAL A 117 -2.13 2.71 7.22
C VAL A 117 -2.37 3.94 8.10
N THR A 118 -1.36 4.38 8.83
CA THR A 118 -1.42 5.65 9.56
C THR A 118 -0.70 6.72 8.74
N ARG A 119 -1.43 7.77 8.38
CA ARG A 119 -0.86 8.96 7.74
C ARG A 119 -0.60 10.05 8.78
N PHE A 120 0.65 10.36 9.01
CA PHE A 120 1.06 11.52 9.80
C PHE A 120 1.22 12.72 8.86
N THR A 121 0.41 13.75 9.06
CA THR A 121 0.31 14.89 8.13
C THR A 121 0.15 16.21 8.86
N LYS A 122 0.66 17.29 8.27
CA LYS A 122 0.38 18.67 8.76
C LYS A 122 -1.00 19.19 8.34
N PHE A 123 -1.71 18.43 7.52
CA PHE A 123 -3.09 18.76 7.16
C PHE A 123 -4.01 18.37 8.32
N ASP A 124 -4.61 19.37 8.94
CA ASP A 124 -5.57 19.18 10.05
C ASP A 124 -6.99 19.23 9.50
N ASP A 125 -7.57 18.05 9.25
CA ASP A 125 -9.00 17.92 8.97
C ASP A 125 -9.76 18.07 10.29
N LYS A 126 -10.58 19.12 10.41
CA LYS A 126 -11.32 19.41 11.66
C LYS A 126 -12.38 18.37 11.98
N GLY A 127 -12.66 17.47 11.05
CA GLY A 127 -13.69 16.45 11.23
C GLY A 127 -15.10 17.03 11.26
N VAL A 128 -16.01 16.22 11.79
CA VAL A 128 -17.41 16.55 12.06
C VAL A 128 -17.59 16.54 13.57
N SER A 129 -18.45 17.40 14.10
CA SER A 129 -18.72 17.47 15.56
C SER A 129 -19.12 16.10 16.13
N GLY A 130 -18.37 15.61 17.12
CA GLY A 130 -18.50 14.26 17.70
C GLY A 130 -17.84 13.14 16.87
N PHE A 131 -17.36 13.44 15.65
CA PHE A 131 -16.69 12.52 14.75
C PHE A 131 -15.41 13.17 14.18
N PRO A 132 -14.42 13.43 15.04
CA PRO A 132 -13.28 14.29 14.68
C PRO A 132 -12.25 13.62 13.79
N ILE A 133 -12.35 12.31 13.54
CA ILE A 133 -11.29 11.54 12.91
C ILE A 133 -11.73 11.05 11.54
N LYS A 134 -11.03 11.47 10.50
CA LYS A 134 -11.24 10.99 9.14
C LYS A 134 -10.53 9.67 8.89
N VAL A 135 -11.28 8.73 8.32
CA VAL A 135 -10.80 7.40 7.94
C VAL A 135 -11.14 7.15 6.48
N LYS A 136 -10.14 6.87 5.63
CA LYS A 136 -10.39 6.37 4.28
C LYS A 136 -10.81 4.91 4.35
N VAL A 137 -11.75 4.50 3.52
CA VAL A 137 -12.32 3.17 3.55
C VAL A 137 -12.15 2.43 2.23
N PHE A 138 -12.17 1.11 2.29
CA PHE A 138 -12.27 0.21 1.15
C PHE A 138 -13.67 0.25 0.54
N ASN A 139 -13.75 -0.01 -0.75
CA ASN A 139 -14.98 -0.29 -1.47
C ASN A 139 -15.15 -1.79 -1.74
N GLU A 140 -16.22 -2.17 -2.47
CA GLU A 140 -16.50 -3.57 -2.82
C GLU A 140 -15.39 -4.18 -3.70
N ALA A 141 -14.80 -3.41 -4.61
CA ALA A 141 -13.70 -3.88 -5.46
C ALA A 141 -12.42 -4.18 -4.63
N ASP A 142 -12.15 -3.37 -3.61
CA ASP A 142 -11.03 -3.63 -2.69
C ASP A 142 -11.25 -4.92 -1.91
N LEU A 143 -12.48 -5.20 -1.44
CA LEU A 143 -12.81 -6.47 -0.79
C LEU A 143 -12.53 -7.67 -1.71
N VAL A 144 -12.93 -7.59 -2.98
CA VAL A 144 -12.61 -8.64 -3.98
C VAL A 144 -11.10 -8.85 -4.08
N LYS A 145 -10.31 -7.76 -4.17
CA LYS A 145 -8.85 -7.84 -4.29
C LYS A 145 -8.20 -8.41 -3.02
N VAL A 146 -8.69 -8.05 -1.83
CA VAL A 146 -8.25 -8.66 -0.56
C VAL A 146 -8.45 -10.17 -0.56
N LEU A 147 -9.62 -10.65 -1.02
CA LEU A 147 -9.91 -12.07 -1.08
C LEU A 147 -9.07 -12.79 -2.14
N ILE A 148 -8.84 -12.18 -3.31
CA ILE A 148 -7.90 -12.68 -4.32
C ILE A 148 -6.50 -12.84 -3.72
N ASN A 149 -6.04 -11.84 -2.97
CA ASN A 149 -4.73 -11.91 -2.31
C ASN A 149 -4.66 -13.09 -1.33
N SER A 150 -5.66 -13.23 -0.46
CA SER A 150 -5.72 -14.35 0.49
C SER A 150 -5.74 -15.70 -0.22
N TYR A 151 -6.56 -15.84 -1.26
CA TYR A 151 -6.69 -17.07 -2.02
C TYR A 151 -5.39 -17.49 -2.69
N ASN A 152 -4.75 -16.57 -3.43
CA ASN A 152 -3.54 -16.89 -4.19
C ASN A 152 -2.31 -17.07 -3.28
N SER A 153 -2.24 -16.37 -2.16
CA SER A 153 -1.02 -16.23 -1.40
C SER A 153 -0.93 -17.11 -0.15
N ASP A 154 -2.08 -17.48 0.43
CA ASP A 154 -2.12 -18.20 1.72
C ASP A 154 -2.74 -19.61 1.60
N LEU A 155 -3.09 -20.06 0.39
CA LEU A 155 -3.63 -21.39 0.14
C LEU A 155 -2.71 -22.24 -0.75
N ASN A 156 -2.70 -23.53 -0.53
CA ASN A 156 -1.93 -24.47 -1.36
C ASN A 156 -2.64 -24.76 -2.68
N LEU A 157 -2.55 -23.86 -3.65
CA LEU A 157 -3.19 -24.01 -4.97
C LEU A 157 -2.59 -25.13 -5.83
N LYS A 158 -1.40 -25.66 -5.48
CA LYS A 158 -0.77 -26.80 -6.13
C LYS A 158 -1.31 -28.15 -5.64
N ALA A 159 -2.11 -28.14 -4.56
CA ALA A 159 -2.81 -29.34 -4.14
C ALA A 159 -3.82 -29.77 -5.21
N VAL A 160 -3.98 -31.07 -5.41
CA VAL A 160 -4.93 -31.62 -6.39
C VAL A 160 -6.25 -31.91 -5.69
N PRO A 161 -7.39 -31.34 -6.17
CA PRO A 161 -8.70 -31.62 -5.61
C PRO A 161 -9.06 -33.11 -5.68
N ALA A 162 -9.78 -33.61 -4.70
CA ALA A 162 -10.24 -34.99 -4.70
C ALA A 162 -11.05 -35.32 -5.99
N GLY A 163 -10.64 -36.36 -6.71
CA GLY A 163 -11.26 -36.77 -7.97
C GLY A 163 -10.88 -35.94 -9.19
N SER A 164 -9.93 -35.00 -9.07
CA SER A 164 -9.41 -34.20 -10.17
C SER A 164 -8.03 -34.70 -10.62
N GLN A 165 -7.66 -34.40 -11.88
CA GLN A 165 -6.32 -34.65 -12.42
C GLN A 165 -5.45 -33.39 -12.45
N SER A 166 -5.99 -32.25 -12.05
CA SER A 166 -5.32 -30.94 -12.08
C SER A 166 -5.36 -30.24 -10.71
N ASP A 167 -4.38 -29.41 -10.45
CA ASP A 167 -4.36 -28.55 -9.27
C ASP A 167 -5.50 -27.49 -9.33
N TYR A 168 -5.69 -26.76 -8.20
CA TYR A 168 -6.77 -25.79 -8.07
C TYR A 168 -6.65 -24.63 -9.03
N LEU A 169 -5.44 -24.17 -9.33
CA LEU A 169 -5.20 -23.11 -10.30
C LEU A 169 -5.57 -23.57 -11.71
N SER A 170 -5.13 -24.76 -12.10
CA SER A 170 -5.46 -25.36 -13.41
C SER A 170 -6.96 -25.58 -13.56
N ALA A 171 -7.64 -26.02 -12.50
CA ALA A 171 -9.09 -26.20 -12.49
C ALA A 171 -9.83 -24.86 -12.66
N GLN A 172 -9.38 -23.81 -11.98
CA GLN A 172 -9.91 -22.45 -12.14
C GLN A 172 -9.69 -21.93 -13.56
N ASN A 173 -8.48 -22.12 -14.10
CA ASN A 173 -8.13 -21.73 -15.47
C ASN A 173 -8.99 -22.45 -16.51
N GLN A 174 -9.29 -23.75 -16.31
CA GLN A 174 -10.17 -24.50 -17.19
C GLN A 174 -11.60 -23.95 -17.18
N LYS A 175 -12.15 -23.63 -16.00
CA LYS A 175 -13.49 -22.99 -15.88
C LYS A 175 -13.57 -21.69 -16.66
N ILE A 176 -12.63 -20.77 -16.42
CA ILE A 176 -12.62 -19.44 -17.07
C ILE A 176 -12.25 -19.53 -18.55
N GLY A 177 -11.50 -20.55 -18.97
CA GLY A 177 -11.23 -20.85 -20.39
C GLY A 177 -12.36 -21.59 -21.11
N SER A 178 -13.34 -22.14 -20.39
CA SER A 178 -14.45 -22.92 -20.99
C SER A 178 -15.57 -22.01 -21.45
N THR A 179 -15.74 -21.86 -22.75
CA THR A 179 -16.84 -21.06 -23.33
C THR A 179 -18.21 -21.58 -22.94
N GLU A 180 -18.39 -22.90 -22.84
CA GLU A 180 -19.67 -23.50 -22.45
C GLU A 180 -19.99 -23.27 -20.97
N PHE A 181 -19.03 -23.47 -20.08
CA PHE A 181 -19.19 -23.17 -18.65
C PHE A 181 -19.55 -21.70 -18.46
N LEU A 182 -18.81 -20.77 -19.07
CA LEU A 182 -19.03 -19.34 -18.90
C LEU A 182 -20.39 -18.90 -19.49
N LYS A 183 -20.81 -19.42 -20.63
CA LYS A 183 -22.14 -19.10 -21.16
C LYS A 183 -23.24 -19.47 -20.18
N ASN A 184 -23.24 -20.70 -19.67
CA ASN A 184 -24.23 -21.16 -18.71
C ASN A 184 -24.17 -20.35 -17.39
N PHE A 185 -22.97 -20.04 -16.93
CA PHE A 185 -22.76 -19.24 -15.72
C PHE A 185 -23.32 -17.80 -15.85
N PHE A 186 -23.06 -17.14 -16.96
CA PHE A 186 -23.56 -15.78 -17.18
C PHE A 186 -25.04 -15.75 -17.54
N GLU A 187 -25.58 -16.78 -18.20
CA GLU A 187 -27.04 -16.87 -18.42
C GLU A 187 -27.79 -17.04 -17.09
N ASP A 188 -27.27 -17.81 -16.15
CA ASP A 188 -27.87 -17.87 -14.81
C ASP A 188 -27.79 -16.52 -14.08
N LEU A 189 -26.67 -15.79 -14.19
CA LEU A 189 -26.51 -14.46 -13.60
C LEU A 189 -27.45 -13.42 -14.22
N LYS A 190 -27.88 -13.56 -15.48
CA LYS A 190 -28.86 -12.69 -16.14
C LYS A 190 -30.29 -12.98 -15.72
N SER A 191 -30.53 -13.98 -14.91
CA SER A 191 -31.85 -14.32 -14.41
C SER A 191 -32.40 -13.24 -13.47
N ASP A 192 -33.71 -13.14 -13.37
CA ASP A 192 -34.45 -12.20 -12.49
C ASP A 192 -34.03 -12.30 -11.00
N LYS A 193 -33.55 -13.44 -10.59
CA LYS A 193 -33.02 -13.69 -9.23
C LYS A 193 -31.88 -12.76 -8.87
N TYR A 194 -31.01 -12.44 -9.84
CA TYR A 194 -29.81 -11.67 -9.64
C TYR A 194 -29.91 -10.24 -10.19
N ALA A 195 -31.03 -9.85 -10.76
CA ALA A 195 -31.24 -8.51 -11.28
C ALA A 195 -31.25 -7.46 -10.14
N LEU A 196 -30.60 -6.32 -10.39
CA LEU A 196 -30.67 -5.15 -9.51
C LEU A 196 -32.08 -4.54 -9.66
N LYS A 197 -32.89 -4.62 -8.61
CA LYS A 197 -34.27 -4.05 -8.60
C LYS A 197 -34.30 -2.83 -7.67
N ASP A 198 -34.25 -3.08 -6.37
CA ASP A 198 -34.32 -2.05 -5.32
C ASP A 198 -33.00 -1.91 -4.55
N ASP A 199 -32.03 -2.79 -4.80
CA ASP A 199 -30.71 -2.75 -4.19
C ASP A 199 -29.86 -1.60 -4.76
N LYS A 200 -28.95 -1.10 -3.95
CA LYS A 200 -27.91 -0.15 -4.40
C LYS A 200 -26.67 -0.91 -4.87
N SER A 201 -26.02 -0.37 -5.89
CA SER A 201 -24.72 -0.83 -6.35
C SER A 201 -23.77 0.36 -6.48
N TYR A 202 -22.58 0.25 -5.90
CA TYR A 202 -21.54 1.28 -5.95
C TYR A 202 -20.30 0.79 -6.67
N ILE A 203 -20.38 -0.39 -7.31
CA ILE A 203 -19.31 -0.96 -8.14
C ILE A 203 -19.64 -0.76 -9.62
N HIS A 204 -18.64 -0.44 -10.41
CA HIS A 204 -18.76 -0.06 -11.81
C HIS A 204 -17.88 -0.93 -12.72
N ASP A 205 -18.04 -0.79 -14.01
CA ASP A 205 -17.28 -1.47 -15.06
C ASP A 205 -15.75 -1.21 -14.97
N TYR A 206 -15.34 0.02 -14.64
CA TYR A 206 -13.92 0.34 -14.41
C TYR A 206 -13.35 -0.33 -13.16
N ASP A 207 -14.15 -0.57 -12.12
CA ASP A 207 -13.73 -1.35 -10.95
C ASP A 207 -13.42 -2.81 -11.33
N VAL A 208 -14.19 -3.38 -12.26
CA VAL A 208 -13.93 -4.73 -12.80
C VAL A 208 -12.59 -4.77 -13.54
N VAL A 209 -12.23 -3.72 -14.28
CA VAL A 209 -10.92 -3.63 -14.95
C VAL A 209 -9.79 -3.57 -13.89
N SER A 210 -9.98 -2.82 -12.82
CA SER A 210 -9.06 -2.74 -11.70
C SER A 210 -8.88 -4.10 -11.01
N ILE A 211 -9.98 -4.82 -10.75
CA ILE A 211 -9.95 -6.19 -10.22
C ILE A 211 -9.21 -7.13 -11.18
N ALA A 212 -9.47 -7.04 -12.50
CA ALA A 212 -8.83 -7.88 -13.50
C ALA A 212 -7.33 -7.65 -13.57
N LYS A 213 -6.87 -6.39 -13.60
CA LYS A 213 -5.44 -6.03 -13.54
C LYS A 213 -4.77 -6.66 -12.32
N TYR A 214 -5.42 -6.54 -11.16
CA TYR A 214 -4.93 -7.10 -9.90
C TYR A 214 -4.86 -8.64 -9.93
N ALA A 215 -5.94 -9.31 -10.34
CA ALA A 215 -6.01 -10.77 -10.41
C ALA A 215 -4.96 -11.36 -11.36
N ILE A 216 -4.77 -10.74 -12.54
CA ILE A 216 -3.76 -11.16 -13.54
C ILE A 216 -2.35 -11.01 -12.97
N ARG A 217 -2.06 -9.88 -12.30
CA ARG A 217 -0.76 -9.63 -11.70
C ARG A 217 -0.45 -10.66 -10.61
N LYS A 218 -1.40 -10.91 -9.68
CA LYS A 218 -1.24 -11.90 -8.61
C LYS A 218 -0.99 -13.30 -9.15
N SER A 219 -1.78 -13.73 -10.12
CA SER A 219 -1.58 -15.04 -10.75
C SER A 219 -0.21 -15.17 -11.41
N LYS A 220 0.33 -14.10 -12.01
CA LYS A 220 1.67 -14.12 -12.63
C LYS A 220 2.78 -14.14 -11.58
N SER A 221 2.67 -13.39 -10.50
CA SER A 221 3.69 -13.35 -9.45
C SER A 221 3.82 -14.69 -8.73
N ASP A 222 2.68 -15.36 -8.49
CA ASP A 222 2.63 -16.57 -7.69
C ASP A 222 2.78 -17.87 -8.53
N PHE A 223 2.51 -17.81 -9.86
CA PHE A 223 2.45 -19.00 -10.74
C PHE A 223 3.11 -18.84 -12.10
N GLY A 224 3.84 -17.75 -12.36
CA GLY A 224 4.52 -17.50 -13.63
C GLY A 224 3.56 -17.30 -14.80
N ASP A 225 4.00 -17.68 -16.03
CA ASP A 225 3.21 -17.49 -17.25
C ASP A 225 1.95 -18.36 -17.39
N ASN A 226 1.62 -19.16 -16.38
CA ASN A 226 0.42 -19.98 -16.34
C ASN A 226 -0.88 -19.22 -16.06
N ALA A 227 -0.79 -17.95 -15.75
CA ALA A 227 -1.95 -17.06 -15.60
C ALA A 227 -2.53 -16.70 -16.97
N LYS A 228 -3.64 -17.32 -17.35
CA LYS A 228 -4.18 -17.27 -18.72
C LYS A 228 -5.49 -16.51 -18.86
N PHE A 229 -5.69 -15.41 -18.11
CA PHE A 229 -6.89 -14.60 -18.32
C PHE A 229 -6.51 -13.22 -18.86
N PRO A 230 -6.39 -13.04 -20.19
CA PRO A 230 -6.25 -11.71 -20.75
C PRO A 230 -7.37 -10.81 -20.24
N ILE A 231 -7.06 -9.55 -19.97
CA ILE A 231 -8.02 -8.57 -19.46
C ILE A 231 -9.21 -8.35 -20.41
N ASP A 232 -9.03 -8.66 -21.67
CA ASP A 232 -10.03 -8.60 -22.74
C ASP A 232 -10.74 -9.93 -23.02
N CYS A 233 -10.53 -10.98 -22.18
CA CYS A 233 -11.22 -12.25 -22.35
C CYS A 233 -12.74 -12.15 -22.09
N TYR A 234 -13.46 -13.16 -22.54
CA TYR A 234 -14.92 -13.22 -22.41
C TYR A 234 -15.42 -13.09 -20.97
N PHE A 235 -14.73 -13.70 -20.00
CA PHE A 235 -15.08 -13.61 -18.59
C PHE A 235 -15.12 -12.15 -18.11
N TRP A 236 -14.02 -11.41 -18.26
CA TRP A 236 -13.94 -10.01 -17.81
C TRP A 236 -14.87 -9.10 -18.60
N SER A 237 -15.11 -9.39 -19.90
CA SER A 237 -16.07 -8.64 -20.72
C SER A 237 -17.50 -8.76 -20.19
N GLU A 238 -17.94 -9.98 -19.85
CA GLU A 238 -19.29 -10.16 -19.29
C GLU A 238 -19.40 -9.60 -17.85
N CYS A 239 -18.34 -9.75 -17.03
CA CYS A 239 -18.31 -9.13 -15.70
C CYS A 239 -18.53 -7.61 -15.77
N ARG A 240 -17.83 -6.90 -16.69
CA ARG A 240 -18.01 -5.45 -16.87
C ARG A 240 -19.46 -5.08 -17.25
N LYS A 241 -20.07 -5.84 -18.17
CA LYS A 241 -21.44 -5.57 -18.65
C LYS A 241 -22.51 -5.79 -17.57
N LEU A 242 -22.24 -6.69 -16.61
CA LEU A 242 -23.22 -7.16 -15.64
C LEU A 242 -23.07 -6.55 -14.25
N VAL A 243 -21.87 -6.15 -13.84
CA VAL A 243 -21.55 -5.80 -12.44
C VAL A 243 -22.50 -4.76 -11.86
N SER A 244 -22.82 -3.70 -12.61
CA SER A 244 -23.74 -2.63 -12.20
C SER A 244 -25.21 -3.00 -12.33
N LYS A 245 -25.55 -4.12 -12.99
CA LYS A 245 -26.92 -4.61 -13.21
C LYS A 245 -27.32 -5.72 -12.25
N LEU A 246 -26.33 -6.27 -11.52
CA LEU A 246 -26.53 -7.36 -10.56
C LEU A 246 -26.83 -6.82 -9.16
N ASN A 247 -27.75 -7.48 -8.47
CA ASN A 247 -27.89 -7.31 -7.03
C ASN A 247 -26.66 -7.88 -6.31
N PHE A 248 -26.58 -7.68 -5.01
CA PHE A 248 -25.38 -8.09 -4.25
C PHE A 248 -25.13 -9.60 -4.31
N ALA A 249 -26.18 -10.44 -4.27
CA ALA A 249 -26.02 -11.90 -4.38
C ALA A 249 -25.50 -12.33 -5.76
N GLY A 250 -25.92 -11.65 -6.83
CA GLY A 250 -25.39 -11.86 -8.17
C GLY A 250 -23.92 -11.51 -8.27
N ARG A 251 -23.49 -10.41 -7.67
CA ARG A 251 -22.06 -10.01 -7.62
C ARG A 251 -21.24 -11.00 -6.79
N ALA A 252 -21.75 -11.45 -5.64
CA ALA A 252 -21.08 -12.47 -4.83
C ALA A 252 -20.86 -13.77 -5.63
N LYS A 253 -21.87 -14.21 -6.37
CA LYS A 253 -21.74 -15.36 -7.27
C LYS A 253 -20.76 -15.08 -8.41
N MET A 254 -20.81 -13.91 -9.04
CA MET A 254 -19.94 -13.56 -10.15
C MET A 254 -18.46 -13.60 -9.74
N PHE A 255 -18.12 -12.99 -8.61
CA PHE A 255 -16.74 -12.92 -8.14
C PHE A 255 -16.27 -14.22 -7.49
N SER A 256 -17.16 -15.15 -7.08
CA SER A 256 -16.76 -16.42 -6.44
C SER A 256 -15.82 -17.25 -7.31
N ILE A 257 -15.88 -17.13 -8.64
CA ILE A 257 -14.95 -17.79 -9.57
C ILE A 257 -13.48 -17.42 -9.25
N LEU A 258 -13.23 -16.19 -8.77
CA LEU A 258 -11.88 -15.69 -8.50
C LEU A 258 -11.20 -16.38 -7.31
N TRP A 259 -11.98 -17.04 -6.47
CA TRP A 259 -11.50 -17.94 -5.41
C TRP A 259 -12.07 -19.36 -5.55
N ASN A 260 -12.26 -19.79 -6.80
CA ASN A 260 -12.67 -21.13 -7.19
C ASN A 260 -13.98 -21.62 -6.52
N GLU A 261 -14.91 -20.70 -6.30
CA GLU A 261 -16.24 -20.93 -5.71
C GLU A 261 -16.17 -21.52 -4.29
N LEU A 262 -15.10 -21.23 -3.52
CA LEU A 262 -14.99 -21.65 -2.12
C LEU A 262 -16.06 -20.96 -1.27
N ASP A 263 -16.92 -21.76 -0.64
CA ASP A 263 -18.09 -21.25 0.11
C ASP A 263 -17.69 -20.35 1.29
N ALA A 264 -16.61 -20.71 2.01
CA ALA A 264 -16.13 -19.91 3.12
C ALA A 264 -15.70 -18.49 2.68
N PHE A 265 -15.02 -18.34 1.53
CA PHE A 265 -14.65 -17.04 0.97
C PHE A 265 -15.85 -16.27 0.45
N THR A 266 -16.82 -16.97 -0.17
CA THR A 266 -18.06 -16.35 -0.65
C THR A 266 -18.92 -15.86 0.51
N THR A 267 -18.96 -16.61 1.62
CA THR A 267 -19.62 -16.20 2.86
C THR A 267 -18.97 -14.95 3.45
N LEU A 268 -17.63 -14.94 3.52
CA LEU A 268 -16.87 -13.77 4.00
C LEU A 268 -17.12 -12.53 3.13
N PHE A 269 -17.09 -12.69 1.80
CA PHE A 269 -17.43 -11.61 0.87
C PHE A 269 -18.86 -11.08 1.14
N THR A 270 -19.80 -11.99 1.34
CA THR A 270 -21.20 -11.62 1.55
C THR A 270 -21.41 -10.83 2.85
N GLU A 271 -20.80 -11.26 3.94
CA GLU A 271 -20.96 -10.60 5.24
C GLU A 271 -20.30 -9.19 5.24
N LEU A 272 -19.06 -9.09 4.77
CA LEU A 272 -18.36 -7.81 4.71
C LEU A 272 -18.94 -6.86 3.66
N GLY A 273 -19.29 -7.39 2.49
CA GLY A 273 -19.80 -6.56 1.40
C GLY A 273 -21.15 -5.92 1.72
N LYS A 274 -22.04 -6.61 2.43
CA LYS A 274 -23.29 -6.03 2.95
C LYS A 274 -23.02 -4.81 3.85
N GLN A 275 -22.01 -4.91 4.71
CA GLN A 275 -21.62 -3.82 5.60
C GLN A 275 -20.98 -2.65 4.82
N LEU A 276 -20.22 -2.94 3.76
CA LEU A 276 -19.66 -1.90 2.89
C LEU A 276 -20.73 -1.14 2.11
N LEU A 277 -21.85 -1.78 1.76
CA LEU A 277 -22.99 -1.11 1.11
C LEU A 277 -23.59 -0.01 2.01
N GLU A 278 -23.56 -0.18 3.34
CA GLU A 278 -24.03 0.84 4.29
C GLU A 278 -23.21 2.14 4.20
N LEU A 279 -21.96 2.05 3.71
CA LEU A 279 -21.10 3.22 3.51
C LEU A 279 -21.39 3.98 2.19
N GLU A 280 -22.41 3.54 1.41
CA GLU A 280 -22.92 4.22 0.23
C GLU A 280 -21.86 4.56 -0.83
N GLY A 281 -20.79 3.75 -0.94
CA GLY A 281 -19.69 4.00 -1.88
C GLY A 281 -18.76 5.15 -1.48
N ALA A 282 -18.87 5.64 -0.25
CA ALA A 282 -17.98 6.69 0.27
C ALA A 282 -16.52 6.24 0.25
N SER A 283 -15.61 7.13 -0.13
CA SER A 283 -14.16 6.90 -0.08
C SER A 283 -13.56 7.16 1.31
N SER A 284 -14.30 7.87 2.18
CA SER A 284 -13.92 8.16 3.55
C SER A 284 -15.14 8.38 4.45
N VAL A 285 -14.97 8.11 5.73
CA VAL A 285 -15.95 8.35 6.78
C VAL A 285 -15.29 9.08 7.94
N TYR A 286 -16.09 9.75 8.77
CA TYR A 286 -15.66 10.34 10.03
C TYR A 286 -16.12 9.46 11.19
N VAL A 287 -15.20 9.19 12.11
CA VAL A 287 -15.44 8.29 13.24
C VAL A 287 -15.25 9.00 14.59
N PRO A 288 -15.94 8.55 15.64
CA PRO A 288 -15.79 9.10 16.98
C PRO A 288 -14.46 8.65 17.61
N LEU A 289 -13.97 9.43 18.57
CA LEU A 289 -12.74 9.14 19.31
C LEU A 289 -12.81 7.80 20.08
N SER A 290 -14.03 7.34 20.44
CA SER A 290 -14.26 6.02 21.06
C SER A 290 -13.83 4.82 20.20
N CYS A 291 -13.52 5.01 18.93
CA CYS A 291 -12.89 3.97 18.10
C CYS A 291 -11.44 3.67 18.50
N PHE A 292 -10.82 4.53 19.32
CA PHE A 292 -9.40 4.44 19.71
C PHE A 292 -9.20 4.41 21.23
N ILE A 293 -9.98 5.17 22.00
CA ILE A 293 -9.86 5.27 23.46
C ILE A 293 -11.14 4.82 24.15
N GLU A 294 -11.00 4.27 25.37
CA GLU A 294 -12.08 3.62 26.11
C GLU A 294 -13.21 4.60 26.46
N ASP A 295 -12.88 5.69 27.14
CA ASP A 295 -13.81 6.74 27.53
C ASP A 295 -13.33 8.12 27.07
N PRO A 296 -13.82 8.60 25.92
CA PRO A 296 -13.48 9.93 25.44
C PRO A 296 -13.95 11.08 26.35
N ASN A 297 -14.83 10.82 27.32
CA ASN A 297 -15.34 11.84 28.24
C ASN A 297 -14.58 11.89 29.56
N ALA A 298 -13.64 10.98 29.80
CA ALA A 298 -12.73 11.04 30.92
C ALA A 298 -11.79 12.27 30.84
N ASN A 299 -11.04 12.55 31.90
CA ASN A 299 -9.96 13.53 31.84
C ASN A 299 -8.86 13.03 30.89
N GLU A 300 -8.19 13.95 30.18
CA GLU A 300 -7.15 13.59 29.20
C GLU A 300 -6.01 12.75 29.82
N ASN A 301 -5.69 12.96 31.08
CA ASN A 301 -4.68 12.19 31.79
C ASN A 301 -5.12 10.75 32.13
N ASP A 302 -6.43 10.48 32.07
CA ASP A 302 -7.03 9.18 32.34
C ASP A 302 -7.36 8.41 31.04
N PHE A 303 -7.06 8.98 29.88
CA PHE A 303 -7.28 8.31 28.60
C PHE A 303 -6.53 7.00 28.53
N ARG A 304 -7.25 5.96 28.17
CA ARG A 304 -6.72 4.61 27.96
C ARG A 304 -7.13 4.12 26.58
N ARG A 305 -6.25 3.33 26.01
CA ARG A 305 -6.55 2.59 24.79
C ARG A 305 -7.76 1.69 25.02
N ARG A 306 -8.63 1.57 24.02
CA ARG A 306 -9.80 0.70 24.06
C ARG A 306 -9.39 -0.76 24.32
N GLU A 307 -9.97 -1.41 25.34
CA GLU A 307 -9.61 -2.77 25.78
C GLU A 307 -9.98 -3.84 24.73
N ASP A 308 -11.16 -3.72 24.08
CA ASP A 308 -11.62 -4.63 23.03
C ASP A 308 -10.84 -4.50 21.70
N GLY A 309 -9.82 -3.68 21.67
CA GLY A 309 -9.04 -3.32 20.47
C GLY A 309 -9.53 -2.03 19.82
N THR A 310 -8.60 -1.32 19.19
CA THR A 310 -8.87 -0.07 18.47
C THR A 310 -9.12 -0.33 17.00
N LEU A 311 -9.52 0.70 16.26
CA LEU A 311 -9.62 0.65 14.80
C LEU A 311 -8.29 0.29 14.12
N LEU A 312 -7.14 0.50 14.79
CA LEU A 312 -5.82 0.14 14.29
C LEU A 312 -5.53 -1.37 14.36
N ASP A 313 -6.23 -2.10 15.24
CA ASP A 313 -5.89 -3.49 15.54
C ASP A 313 -6.46 -4.47 14.53
N ILE A 314 -5.60 -5.12 13.79
CA ILE A 314 -6.00 -6.18 12.85
C ILE A 314 -6.69 -7.36 13.57
N GLY A 315 -6.42 -7.57 14.84
CA GLY A 315 -6.99 -8.63 15.67
C GLY A 315 -8.49 -8.53 15.86
N VAL A 316 -9.07 -7.32 15.76
CA VAL A 316 -10.52 -7.08 15.84
C VAL A 316 -11.27 -7.87 14.75
N LEU A 317 -10.64 -8.13 13.60
CA LEU A 317 -11.26 -8.85 12.48
C LEU A 317 -11.69 -10.29 12.82
N LYS A 318 -11.16 -10.88 13.88
CA LYS A 318 -11.63 -12.20 14.39
C LYS A 318 -13.12 -12.19 14.79
N ASN A 319 -13.70 -11.02 14.99
CA ASN A 319 -15.07 -10.82 15.43
C ASN A 319 -16.06 -10.54 14.27
N VAL A 320 -15.62 -10.49 13.00
CA VAL A 320 -16.47 -10.15 11.85
C VAL A 320 -17.77 -10.96 11.81
N PHE A 321 -17.71 -12.27 12.07
CA PHE A 321 -18.89 -13.12 12.08
C PHE A 321 -19.64 -13.11 13.43
N LYS A 322 -18.97 -12.77 14.52
CA LYS A 322 -19.56 -12.80 15.87
C LYS A 322 -20.37 -11.55 16.18
N ASP A 323 -19.84 -10.39 15.75
CA ASP A 323 -20.36 -9.08 16.15
C ASP A 323 -21.34 -8.50 15.12
N LYS A 324 -21.57 -9.18 14.00
CA LYS A 324 -22.35 -8.66 12.84
C LYS A 324 -23.79 -8.25 13.19
N ASP A 325 -24.43 -9.00 14.09
CA ASP A 325 -25.83 -8.81 14.49
C ASP A 325 -25.95 -8.21 15.89
N ASP A 326 -24.85 -7.82 16.54
CA ASP A 326 -24.85 -7.22 17.89
C ASP A 326 -24.79 -5.68 17.82
N PRO A 327 -25.90 -4.98 18.10
CA PRO A 327 -25.92 -3.52 18.09
C PRO A 327 -24.92 -2.89 19.08
N SER A 328 -24.59 -3.58 20.19
CA SER A 328 -23.62 -3.08 21.19
C SER A 328 -22.17 -3.08 20.66
N LYS A 329 -21.89 -3.83 19.62
CA LYS A 329 -20.60 -3.90 18.91
C LYS A 329 -20.60 -3.08 17.62
N SER A 330 -21.62 -2.26 17.40
CA SER A 330 -21.71 -1.34 16.27
C SER A 330 -21.24 0.06 16.65
N VAL A 331 -20.86 0.83 15.64
CA VAL A 331 -20.42 2.22 15.78
C VAL A 331 -21.13 3.10 14.75
N GLU A 332 -21.52 4.30 15.16
CA GLU A 332 -22.02 5.33 14.26
C GLU A 332 -20.84 6.01 13.59
N VAL A 333 -20.94 6.22 12.28
CA VAL A 333 -19.99 6.96 11.45
C VAL A 333 -20.71 8.01 10.64
N VAL A 334 -20.01 9.04 10.18
CA VAL A 334 -20.57 10.10 9.35
C VAL A 334 -19.92 10.10 7.98
N ILE A 335 -20.75 10.05 6.94
CA ILE A 335 -20.35 10.28 5.56
C ILE A 335 -20.63 11.76 5.24
N VAL A 336 -19.66 12.45 4.65
CA VAL A 336 -19.87 13.82 4.16
C VAL A 336 -19.91 13.77 2.63
N ASN A 337 -21.08 14.10 2.07
CA ASN A 337 -21.26 14.13 0.63
C ASN A 337 -21.87 15.48 0.23
N ASP A 338 -21.18 16.23 -0.64
CA ASP A 338 -21.58 17.58 -1.09
C ASP A 338 -21.96 18.53 0.06
N GLY A 339 -21.25 18.42 1.20
CA GLY A 339 -21.49 19.21 2.41
C GLY A 339 -22.64 18.71 3.30
N ASN A 340 -23.32 17.62 2.93
CA ASN A 340 -24.34 16.99 3.74
C ASN A 340 -23.75 15.88 4.59
N GLU A 341 -24.11 15.85 5.88
CA GLU A 341 -23.71 14.82 6.84
C GLU A 341 -24.76 13.70 6.86
N ILE A 342 -24.35 12.47 6.57
CA ILE A 342 -25.18 11.28 6.59
C ILE A 342 -24.63 10.33 7.66
N LYS A 343 -25.43 10.06 8.68
CA LYS A 343 -25.07 9.11 9.75
C LYS A 343 -25.38 7.69 9.33
N LYS A 344 -24.47 6.79 9.57
CA LYS A 344 -24.57 5.36 9.30
C LYS A 344 -24.09 4.56 10.47
N THR A 345 -24.64 3.36 10.63
CA THR A 345 -24.22 2.40 11.65
C THR A 345 -23.59 1.19 10.99
N ILE A 346 -22.42 0.79 11.47
CA ILE A 346 -21.68 -0.36 10.96
C ILE A 346 -21.10 -1.16 12.12
N SER A 347 -20.97 -2.49 12.01
CA SER A 347 -20.28 -3.27 13.04
C SER A 347 -18.82 -2.81 13.17
N PHE A 348 -18.30 -2.76 14.39
CA PHE A 348 -16.93 -2.28 14.62
C PHE A 348 -15.87 -3.14 13.93
N ALA A 349 -16.07 -4.46 13.88
CA ALA A 349 -15.19 -5.36 13.16
C ALA A 349 -15.22 -5.11 11.63
N SER A 350 -16.41 -4.84 11.06
CA SER A 350 -16.53 -4.52 9.64
C SER A 350 -15.97 -3.13 9.31
N LEU A 351 -16.14 -2.15 10.19
CA LEU A 351 -15.46 -0.86 10.05
C LEU A 351 -13.93 -1.02 10.11
N THR A 352 -13.43 -1.87 11.03
CA THR A 352 -11.99 -2.18 11.11
C THR A 352 -11.49 -2.85 9.83
N PHE A 353 -12.30 -3.67 9.17
CA PHE A 353 -11.97 -4.18 7.83
C PHE A 353 -12.00 -3.05 6.81
N ALA A 354 -13.05 -2.26 6.76
CA ALA A 354 -13.23 -1.20 5.77
C ALA A 354 -12.13 -0.12 5.87
N ALA A 355 -11.69 0.22 7.08
CA ALA A 355 -10.68 1.24 7.32
C ALA A 355 -9.35 0.88 6.64
N ARG A 356 -8.88 1.73 5.69
CA ARG A 356 -7.61 1.57 5.00
C ARG A 356 -6.55 2.57 5.43
N GLU A 357 -6.94 3.81 5.74
CA GLU A 357 -6.04 4.87 6.17
C GLU A 357 -6.72 5.71 7.26
N PHE A 358 -5.95 6.03 8.27
CA PHE A 358 -6.29 6.97 9.33
C PHE A 358 -5.30 8.13 9.32
N SER A 359 -5.78 9.37 9.42
CA SER A 359 -4.92 10.55 9.44
C SER A 359 -4.71 11.06 10.86
N PHE A 360 -3.45 11.22 11.24
CA PHE A 360 -3.04 11.81 12.52
C PHE A 360 -2.31 13.15 12.28
N PRO A 361 -2.80 14.27 12.84
CA PRO A 361 -2.18 15.57 12.67
C PRO A 361 -0.79 15.65 13.31
N LEU A 362 0.18 16.16 12.54
CA LEU A 362 1.52 16.44 13.03
C LEU A 362 1.58 17.77 13.81
N PRO A 363 2.43 17.87 14.83
CA PRO A 363 2.71 19.15 15.50
C PRO A 363 3.33 20.16 14.51
N LYS A 364 3.28 21.45 14.86
CA LYS A 364 3.88 22.51 14.02
C LYS A 364 5.35 22.24 13.74
N GLU A 365 6.11 21.85 14.76
CA GLU A 365 7.48 21.41 14.65
C GLU A 365 7.52 19.88 14.61
N SER A 366 8.03 19.33 13.51
CA SER A 366 8.23 17.89 13.34
C SER A 366 9.41 17.65 12.40
N ASN A 367 10.03 16.49 12.49
CA ASN A 367 11.08 16.09 11.57
C ASN A 367 10.53 15.82 10.15
N ALA A 368 9.23 15.59 10.00
CA ALA A 368 8.53 15.42 8.72
C ALA A 368 8.06 16.75 8.13
N ASP A 369 8.96 17.76 8.07
CA ASP A 369 8.63 19.02 7.42
C ASP A 369 8.76 18.89 5.89
N GLY A 370 7.69 19.25 5.17
CA GLY A 370 7.64 19.17 3.70
C GLY A 370 7.13 17.84 3.12
N PHE A 371 6.83 16.83 3.94
CA PHE A 371 6.24 15.55 3.50
C PHE A 371 5.32 14.94 4.57
N ASP A 372 4.43 14.05 4.14
CA ASP A 372 3.65 13.18 5.01
C ASP A 372 4.41 11.86 5.26
N VAL A 373 4.23 11.24 6.43
CA VAL A 373 4.76 9.91 6.73
C VAL A 373 3.60 8.91 6.73
N LEU A 374 3.76 7.82 5.99
CA LEU A 374 2.83 6.69 5.98
C LEU A 374 3.45 5.51 6.75
N ASP A 375 2.83 5.11 7.87
CA ASP A 375 3.21 3.89 8.58
C ASP A 375 2.38 2.72 8.07
N PHE A 376 3.03 1.78 7.37
CA PHE A 376 2.40 0.59 6.84
C PHE A 376 2.37 -0.54 7.87
N PRO A 377 1.30 -1.36 7.89
CA PRO A 377 1.29 -2.63 8.63
C PRO A 377 2.54 -3.47 8.31
N GLY A 378 3.05 -4.17 9.30
CA GLY A 378 4.24 -5.03 9.11
C GLY A 378 3.91 -6.25 8.23
N CYS A 379 4.80 -6.56 7.28
CA CYS A 379 4.70 -7.79 6.51
C CYS A 379 4.69 -9.02 7.42
N ARG A 380 3.90 -10.02 7.03
CA ARG A 380 3.78 -11.32 7.70
C ARG A 380 4.18 -12.44 6.76
N SER A 381 4.70 -13.53 7.31
CA SER A 381 4.96 -14.75 6.53
C SER A 381 3.68 -15.36 5.96
N ARG A 382 3.76 -15.94 4.78
CA ARG A 382 2.65 -16.65 4.12
C ARG A 382 2.27 -17.93 4.86
N LYS A 383 1.03 -18.39 4.67
CA LYS A 383 0.57 -19.73 4.98
C LYS A 383 0.37 -20.52 3.69
N THR A 384 0.40 -21.85 3.80
CA THR A 384 0.12 -22.78 2.70
C THR A 384 -0.90 -23.81 3.17
N ASP A 385 -2.07 -23.32 3.58
CA ASP A 385 -3.11 -24.20 4.12
C ASP A 385 -3.87 -24.95 3.02
N GLU A 386 -4.43 -26.10 3.38
CA GLU A 386 -5.20 -26.94 2.49
C GLU A 386 -6.55 -26.32 2.12
N ILE A 387 -6.88 -26.32 0.83
CA ILE A 387 -8.07 -25.65 0.29
C ILE A 387 -9.36 -26.37 0.68
N GLU A 388 -9.37 -27.71 0.80
CA GLU A 388 -10.57 -28.50 0.99
C GLU A 388 -11.44 -28.04 2.17
N LYS A 389 -10.82 -27.57 3.25
CA LYS A 389 -11.55 -27.07 4.42
C LYS A 389 -12.41 -25.83 4.12
N PHE A 390 -12.07 -25.02 3.10
CA PHE A 390 -12.79 -23.79 2.76
C PHE A 390 -14.02 -24.02 1.87
N LYS A 391 -14.32 -25.28 1.53
CA LYS A 391 -15.61 -25.68 0.95
C LYS A 391 -16.73 -25.65 1.98
N ASP A 392 -16.41 -25.76 3.28
CA ASP A 392 -17.38 -25.55 4.35
C ASP A 392 -17.54 -24.05 4.61
N PRO A 393 -18.75 -23.48 4.42
CA PRO A 393 -19.02 -22.05 4.64
C PRO A 393 -18.78 -21.59 6.09
N ASN A 394 -18.74 -22.51 7.05
CA ASN A 394 -18.48 -22.20 8.46
C ASN A 394 -16.98 -22.20 8.83
N THR A 395 -16.10 -22.47 7.87
CA THR A 395 -14.65 -22.42 8.13
C THR A 395 -14.22 -21.01 8.48
N ASP A 396 -13.47 -20.87 9.58
CA ASP A 396 -12.94 -19.59 10.00
C ASP A 396 -11.92 -19.04 8.97
N THR A 397 -12.30 -17.97 8.31
CA THR A 397 -11.50 -17.26 7.30
C THR A 397 -10.85 -16.00 7.83
N THR A 398 -11.05 -15.65 9.11
CA THR A 398 -10.62 -14.35 9.66
C THR A 398 -9.11 -14.15 9.65
N GLU A 399 -8.31 -15.21 9.79
CA GLU A 399 -6.86 -15.10 9.69
C GLU A 399 -6.41 -14.77 8.25
N TYR A 400 -7.05 -15.38 7.25
CA TYR A 400 -6.78 -15.11 5.83
C TYR A 400 -7.21 -13.70 5.44
N LEU A 401 -8.35 -13.24 5.96
CA LEU A 401 -8.80 -11.86 5.82
C LEU A 401 -7.75 -10.86 6.35
N ARG A 402 -7.20 -11.12 7.53
CA ARG A 402 -6.15 -10.28 8.14
C ARG A 402 -4.90 -10.22 7.28
N ARG A 403 -4.43 -11.37 6.78
CA ARG A 403 -3.25 -11.46 5.91
C ARG A 403 -3.50 -10.78 4.57
N GLY A 404 -4.60 -11.11 3.92
CA GLY A 404 -5.00 -10.51 2.65
C GLY A 404 -5.14 -9.00 2.72
N LYS A 405 -5.75 -8.48 3.80
CA LYS A 405 -5.84 -7.03 4.01
C LYS A 405 -4.47 -6.36 4.13
N VAL A 406 -3.59 -6.89 4.98
CA VAL A 406 -2.25 -6.32 5.20
C VAL A 406 -1.42 -6.34 3.92
N GLY A 407 -1.41 -7.46 3.18
CA GLY A 407 -0.70 -7.56 1.92
C GLY A 407 -1.26 -6.63 0.85
N TYR A 408 -2.58 -6.54 0.74
CA TYR A 408 -3.23 -5.66 -0.23
C TYR A 408 -2.99 -4.17 0.05
N LEU A 409 -2.94 -3.74 1.32
CA LEU A 409 -2.76 -2.32 1.66
C LEU A 409 -1.51 -1.72 1.02
N PHE A 410 -0.36 -2.36 1.14
CA PHE A 410 0.86 -1.83 0.53
C PHE A 410 0.77 -1.78 -1.00
N GLU A 411 0.27 -2.85 -1.63
CA GLU A 411 0.09 -2.93 -3.07
C GLU A 411 -0.87 -1.85 -3.59
N LEU A 412 -1.96 -1.57 -2.87
CA LEU A 412 -2.91 -0.50 -3.21
C LEU A 412 -2.22 0.87 -3.31
N TYR A 413 -1.35 1.21 -2.35
CA TYR A 413 -0.64 2.49 -2.37
C TYR A 413 0.45 2.54 -3.44
N CYS A 414 1.06 1.41 -3.77
CA CYS A 414 1.98 1.30 -4.91
C CYS A 414 1.23 1.54 -6.24
N ASP A 415 0.12 0.83 -6.45
CA ASP A 415 -0.67 0.90 -7.69
C ASP A 415 -1.27 2.31 -7.91
N ARG A 416 -1.56 3.03 -6.84
CA ARG A 416 -2.08 4.40 -6.87
C ARG A 416 -0.98 5.47 -6.95
N HIS A 417 0.30 5.08 -6.96
CA HIS A 417 1.46 5.98 -6.90
C HIS A 417 1.39 6.97 -5.72
N GLU A 418 0.80 6.54 -4.60
CA GLU A 418 0.68 7.37 -3.39
C GLU A 418 1.99 7.43 -2.58
N ILE A 419 2.95 6.53 -2.81
CA ILE A 419 4.25 6.49 -2.14
C ILE A 419 5.30 7.15 -3.03
N ASP A 420 5.66 8.40 -2.73
CA ASP A 420 6.70 9.13 -3.49
C ASP A 420 8.11 8.65 -3.14
N VAL A 421 8.33 8.32 -1.86
CA VAL A 421 9.60 7.79 -1.34
C VAL A 421 9.30 6.58 -0.47
N LEU A 422 10.01 5.49 -0.71
CA LEU A 422 9.88 4.28 0.11
C LEU A 422 11.06 4.18 1.08
N LEU A 423 10.75 4.21 2.39
CA LEU A 423 11.70 3.96 3.46
C LEU A 423 11.58 2.49 3.91
N TRP A 424 12.50 1.68 3.44
CA TRP A 424 12.57 0.25 3.72
C TRP A 424 13.33 -0.04 5.00
N CYS A 425 12.65 -0.52 6.03
CA CYS A 425 13.23 -0.90 7.32
C CYS A 425 13.66 -2.36 7.32
N VAL A 426 14.95 -2.60 7.52
CA VAL A 426 15.57 -3.92 7.63
C VAL A 426 16.20 -4.04 9.00
N ALA A 427 15.71 -4.95 9.85
CA ALA A 427 16.31 -5.20 11.14
C ALA A 427 17.60 -6.02 11.01
N VAL A 428 18.69 -5.52 11.58
CA VAL A 428 19.98 -6.25 11.59
C VAL A 428 20.16 -7.22 12.76
N SER A 429 19.06 -7.59 13.44
CA SER A 429 19.10 -8.59 14.50
C SER A 429 19.25 -10.03 13.94
N LYS A 430 19.85 -10.93 14.71
CA LYS A 430 20.10 -12.34 14.28
C LYS A 430 18.85 -13.14 13.93
N GLN A 431 17.65 -12.67 14.35
CA GLN A 431 16.41 -13.42 14.30
C GLN A 431 15.48 -13.05 13.15
N GLN A 432 15.74 -11.98 12.39
CA GLN A 432 14.86 -11.58 11.30
C GLN A 432 15.49 -11.84 9.93
N GLU A 433 14.87 -12.73 9.18
CA GLU A 433 15.08 -12.87 7.75
C GLU A 433 14.23 -11.86 6.98
N VAL A 434 14.69 -11.41 5.82
CA VAL A 434 13.86 -10.66 4.90
C VAL A 434 12.84 -11.63 4.33
N LEU A 435 11.56 -11.35 4.57
CA LEU A 435 10.49 -12.23 4.12
C LEU A 435 10.33 -12.13 2.59
N GLU A 436 10.04 -13.24 1.93
CA GLU A 436 9.77 -13.28 0.48
C GLU A 436 8.70 -12.26 0.08
N GLU A 437 7.65 -12.11 0.87
CA GLU A 437 6.62 -11.11 0.63
C GLU A 437 7.13 -9.67 0.69
N GLN A 438 8.08 -9.39 1.57
CA GLN A 438 8.72 -8.07 1.64
C GLN A 438 9.57 -7.83 0.40
N ILE A 439 10.29 -8.84 -0.08
CA ILE A 439 11.09 -8.77 -1.31
C ILE A 439 10.18 -8.46 -2.49
N ASN A 440 9.13 -9.24 -2.69
CA ASN A 440 8.17 -9.07 -3.77
C ASN A 440 7.50 -7.67 -3.74
N SER A 441 7.18 -7.17 -2.54
CA SER A 441 6.56 -5.86 -2.37
C SER A 441 7.50 -4.71 -2.74
N ILE A 442 8.77 -4.78 -2.35
CA ILE A 442 9.78 -3.76 -2.68
C ILE A 442 10.07 -3.79 -4.18
N GLU A 443 10.25 -4.97 -4.75
CA GLU A 443 10.46 -5.13 -6.18
C GLU A 443 9.30 -4.59 -7.00
N HIS A 444 8.07 -4.89 -6.57
CA HIS A 444 6.86 -4.35 -7.16
C HIS A 444 6.86 -2.80 -7.12
N TRP A 445 7.16 -2.22 -5.94
CA TRP A 445 7.21 -0.77 -5.83
C TRP A 445 8.29 -0.15 -6.73
N VAL A 446 9.49 -0.71 -6.77
CA VAL A 446 10.58 -0.22 -7.64
C VAL A 446 10.14 -0.27 -9.11
N TYR A 447 9.57 -1.39 -9.56
CA TYR A 447 9.22 -1.57 -10.97
C TYR A 447 8.03 -0.72 -11.41
N GLU A 448 7.02 -0.58 -10.57
CA GLU A 448 5.82 0.20 -10.94
C GLU A 448 5.98 1.70 -10.67
N ASN A 449 6.70 2.09 -9.61
CA ASN A 449 6.80 3.51 -9.21
C ASN A 449 8.09 4.18 -9.66
N VAL A 450 9.16 3.44 -9.96
CA VAL A 450 10.42 4.02 -10.41
C VAL A 450 10.77 3.56 -11.82
N GLY A 451 11.00 2.28 -12.03
CA GLY A 451 11.26 1.74 -13.37
C GLY A 451 11.92 0.37 -13.34
N ARG A 452 11.66 -0.42 -14.39
CA ARG A 452 12.19 -1.77 -14.55
C ARG A 452 13.63 -1.76 -15.01
N THR A 453 13.99 -0.80 -15.86
CA THR A 453 15.33 -0.67 -16.45
C THR A 453 16.14 0.45 -15.79
N ALA A 454 17.47 0.37 -15.86
CA ALA A 454 18.37 1.41 -15.39
C ALA A 454 18.10 2.77 -16.06
N ASP A 455 17.75 2.78 -17.35
CA ASP A 455 17.42 3.99 -18.11
C ASP A 455 16.11 4.64 -17.64
N GLU A 456 15.11 3.82 -17.26
CA GLU A 456 13.87 4.33 -16.66
C GLU A 456 14.14 4.94 -15.28
N ARG A 457 14.91 4.25 -14.43
CA ARG A 457 15.27 4.76 -13.08
C ARG A 457 16.11 6.03 -13.14
N ALA A 458 16.97 6.16 -14.15
CA ALA A 458 17.79 7.37 -14.34
C ALA A 458 16.97 8.65 -14.54
N LYS A 459 15.74 8.55 -15.08
CA LYS A 459 14.84 9.69 -15.28
C LYS A 459 14.41 10.38 -13.99
N PHE A 460 14.48 9.71 -12.86
CA PHE A 460 14.10 10.27 -11.56
C PHE A 460 15.13 11.24 -10.99
N GLY A 461 16.37 11.22 -11.45
CA GLY A 461 17.45 12.11 -10.97
C GLY A 461 17.87 11.88 -9.52
N LYS A 462 17.04 11.24 -8.69
CA LYS A 462 17.28 10.84 -7.30
C LYS A 462 16.83 9.38 -7.10
N ILE A 463 17.36 8.75 -6.06
CA ILE A 463 16.95 7.39 -5.68
C ILE A 463 15.85 7.50 -4.61
N PRO A 464 14.56 7.28 -4.94
CA PRO A 464 13.47 7.44 -3.98
C PRO A 464 13.26 6.21 -3.08
N LEU A 465 14.07 5.17 -3.22
CA LEU A 465 14.15 4.05 -2.29
C LEU A 465 15.25 4.32 -1.27
N ILE A 466 14.90 4.34 0.02
CA ILE A 466 15.83 4.56 1.11
C ILE A 466 15.81 3.31 1.99
N GLY A 467 16.98 2.73 2.24
CA GLY A 467 17.13 1.61 3.16
C GLY A 467 17.53 2.10 4.56
N ALA A 468 16.86 1.62 5.59
CA ALA A 468 17.25 1.84 6.98
C ALA A 468 17.61 0.49 7.63
N PHE A 469 18.87 0.25 7.91
CA PHE A 469 19.32 -0.83 8.77
C PHE A 469 19.02 -0.46 10.22
N THR A 470 17.85 -0.91 10.69
CA THR A 470 17.33 -0.64 12.04
C THR A 470 17.88 -1.63 13.07
N ARG A 471 17.63 -1.37 14.35
CA ARG A 471 18.13 -2.18 15.47
C ARG A 471 19.66 -2.35 15.46
N PHE A 472 20.36 -1.33 15.02
CA PHE A 472 21.81 -1.27 15.08
C PHE A 472 22.32 -1.24 16.53
N ASP A 473 21.42 -0.94 17.48
CA ASP A 473 21.56 -1.09 18.93
C ASP A 473 21.73 -2.55 19.37
N SER A 474 21.37 -3.53 18.55
CA SER A 474 21.63 -4.91 18.91
C SER A 474 23.14 -5.08 19.08
N CYS A 475 23.52 -5.55 20.26
CA CYS A 475 24.92 -5.64 20.72
C CYS A 475 25.83 -6.39 19.73
N SER A 476 25.25 -7.26 18.88
CA SER A 476 25.97 -7.93 17.81
C SER A 476 26.46 -7.00 16.70
N CYS A 477 25.87 -5.83 16.51
CA CYS A 477 26.31 -4.84 15.52
C CYS A 477 27.38 -3.91 16.09
N LEU A 478 27.27 -3.56 17.37
CA LEU A 478 28.23 -2.74 18.08
C LEU A 478 29.39 -3.57 18.73
N GLY A 479 29.35 -4.89 18.64
CA GLY A 479 30.35 -5.76 19.21
C GLY A 479 30.24 -6.02 20.72
N LEU A 480 29.37 -5.34 21.43
CA LEU A 480 29.29 -5.34 22.91
C LEU A 480 28.94 -6.70 23.51
N ASP A 481 27.97 -7.43 22.96
CA ASP A 481 27.60 -8.78 23.46
C ASP A 481 28.77 -9.77 23.35
N LYS A 482 29.54 -9.66 22.27
CA LYS A 482 30.67 -10.54 22.03
C LYS A 482 31.85 -10.19 22.91
N ALA A 483 32.06 -8.90 23.22
CA ALA A 483 33.06 -8.47 24.15
C ALA A 483 32.78 -9.00 25.56
N LYS A 484 31.55 -8.88 26.07
CA LYS A 484 31.11 -9.48 27.34
C LYS A 484 31.20 -11.00 27.33
N SER A 485 30.86 -11.66 26.24
CA SER A 485 31.01 -13.11 26.07
C SER A 485 32.48 -13.53 26.05
N ASN A 486 33.34 -12.71 25.44
CA ASN A 486 34.78 -12.96 25.40
C ASN A 486 35.48 -12.72 26.74
N GLU A 487 35.06 -11.70 27.51
CA GLU A 487 35.57 -11.52 28.88
C GLU A 487 35.16 -12.71 29.75
N ARG A 488 33.91 -13.14 29.71
CA ARG A 488 33.44 -14.35 30.40
C ARG A 488 34.13 -15.63 29.93
N ALA A 489 34.47 -15.74 28.65
CA ALA A 489 35.20 -16.87 28.09
C ALA A 489 36.70 -16.83 28.46
N LYS A 490 37.30 -15.63 28.46
CA LYS A 490 38.66 -15.43 28.96
C LYS A 490 38.76 -15.74 30.45
N GLU A 491 37.80 -15.31 31.25
CA GLU A 491 37.68 -15.65 32.67
C GLU A 491 37.52 -17.16 32.88
N LYS A 492 36.92 -17.88 31.93
CA LYS A 492 36.77 -19.35 31.95
C LYS A 492 37.90 -20.12 31.26
N GLY A 493 38.92 -19.42 30.73
CA GLY A 493 40.08 -20.03 30.09
C GLY A 493 39.81 -20.67 28.73
N ASP A 494 38.79 -20.24 27.99
CA ASP A 494 38.47 -20.75 26.65
C ASP A 494 39.16 -19.89 25.56
N PRO A 495 40.23 -20.38 24.89
CA PRO A 495 41.00 -19.62 23.93
C PRO A 495 40.34 -19.52 22.53
N THR A 496 39.22 -20.17 22.29
CA THR A 496 38.64 -20.36 20.94
C THR A 496 37.60 -19.32 20.56
N VAL A 497 37.24 -18.39 21.43
CA VAL A 497 36.20 -17.36 21.11
C VAL A 497 36.87 -16.21 20.34
N VAL A 498 37.01 -16.39 19.05
CA VAL A 498 37.34 -15.31 18.11
C VAL A 498 36.11 -14.42 17.94
N VAL A 499 36.24 -13.12 18.20
CA VAL A 499 35.19 -12.14 17.95
C VAL A 499 34.98 -12.06 16.44
N ASP A 500 33.91 -12.68 15.98
CA ASP A 500 33.50 -12.60 14.57
C ASP A 500 32.69 -11.32 14.32
N TYR A 501 33.34 -10.33 13.73
CA TYR A 501 32.76 -9.06 13.33
C TYR A 501 32.31 -9.04 11.86
N SER A 502 32.36 -10.15 11.15
CA SER A 502 31.81 -10.31 9.78
C SER A 502 30.29 -10.11 9.75
N GLY A 503 29.66 -9.91 10.93
CA GLY A 503 28.22 -9.84 11.10
C GLY A 503 27.54 -8.74 10.30
N ILE A 504 28.13 -7.55 10.12
CA ILE A 504 27.48 -6.44 9.39
C ILE A 504 27.50 -6.70 7.89
N SER A 505 28.68 -7.05 7.34
CA SER A 505 28.83 -7.45 5.93
C SER A 505 27.88 -8.58 5.58
N SER A 506 27.87 -9.66 6.37
CA SER A 506 26.97 -10.79 6.18
C SER A 506 25.49 -10.41 6.23
N LYS A 507 25.11 -9.45 7.07
CA LYS A 507 23.72 -9.01 7.20
C LYS A 507 23.26 -8.10 6.07
N ILE A 508 24.12 -7.20 5.61
CA ILE A 508 23.85 -6.39 4.42
C ILE A 508 23.68 -7.32 3.22
N ASN A 509 24.61 -8.26 3.02
CA ASN A 509 24.51 -9.23 1.93
C ASN A 509 23.23 -10.07 2.02
N LYS A 510 22.89 -10.60 3.20
CA LYS A 510 21.67 -11.38 3.38
C LYS A 510 20.39 -10.55 3.10
N ALA A 511 20.37 -9.28 3.48
CA ALA A 511 19.24 -8.40 3.20
C ALA A 511 19.08 -8.11 1.69
N LEU A 512 20.17 -8.12 0.95
CA LEU A 512 20.21 -7.81 -0.48
C LEU A 512 20.30 -9.04 -1.39
N GLU A 513 20.52 -10.24 -0.83
CA GLU A 513 20.77 -11.48 -1.56
C GLU A 513 19.73 -11.76 -2.66
N SER A 514 18.45 -11.55 -2.35
CA SER A 514 17.35 -11.79 -3.30
C SER A 514 17.25 -10.74 -4.42
N PHE A 515 17.92 -9.61 -4.27
CA PHE A 515 17.91 -8.53 -5.26
C PHE A 515 19.19 -8.45 -6.09
N HIS A 516 20.19 -9.31 -5.85
CA HIS A 516 21.38 -9.37 -6.69
C HIS A 516 21.02 -9.71 -8.14
N HIS A 517 21.81 -9.17 -9.07
CA HIS A 517 21.57 -9.20 -10.51
C HIS A 517 20.32 -8.43 -10.99
N THR A 518 19.75 -7.58 -10.10
CA THR A 518 18.64 -6.68 -10.42
C THR A 518 19.04 -5.21 -10.17
N TRP A 519 18.07 -4.38 -9.75
CA TRP A 519 18.26 -2.95 -9.47
C TRP A 519 19.27 -2.65 -8.35
N VAL A 520 19.58 -3.59 -7.46
CA VAL A 520 20.56 -3.39 -6.39
C VAL A 520 21.97 -3.25 -6.93
N ASP A 521 22.34 -4.10 -7.89
CA ASP A 521 23.69 -4.09 -8.45
C ASP A 521 23.89 -3.00 -9.49
N GLU A 522 22.82 -2.57 -10.15
CA GLU A 522 22.84 -1.47 -11.11
C GLU A 522 21.52 -0.66 -11.00
N TRP A 523 21.50 0.34 -10.13
CA TRP A 523 20.35 1.25 -10.04
C TRP A 523 20.22 2.13 -11.29
N VAL A 524 21.32 2.79 -11.67
CA VAL A 524 21.51 3.42 -12.96
C VAL A 524 22.78 2.88 -13.58
N LYS A 525 22.96 3.04 -14.88
CA LYS A 525 24.07 2.46 -15.62
C LYS A 525 25.43 2.70 -14.94
N GLY A 526 26.06 1.63 -14.51
CA GLY A 526 27.38 1.63 -13.84
C GLY A 526 27.37 2.08 -12.39
N VAL A 527 26.21 2.32 -11.76
CA VAL A 527 26.09 2.74 -10.36
C VAL A 527 25.13 1.82 -9.62
N PRO A 528 25.57 1.12 -8.56
CA PRO A 528 24.71 0.30 -7.73
C PRO A 528 23.74 1.17 -6.91
N PHE A 529 22.71 0.54 -6.34
CA PHE A 529 21.90 1.14 -5.28
C PHE A 529 22.80 1.50 -4.09
N ASN A 530 22.68 2.72 -3.54
CA ASN A 530 23.56 3.22 -2.51
C ASN A 530 22.88 4.17 -1.51
N GLN A 531 21.67 3.82 -1.06
CA GLN A 531 20.88 4.68 -0.17
C GLN A 531 20.51 3.99 1.16
N PHE A 532 21.41 3.12 1.69
CA PHE A 532 21.23 2.57 3.04
C PHE A 532 21.80 3.49 4.10
N PHE A 533 21.06 3.58 5.22
CA PHE A 533 21.43 4.31 6.44
C PHE A 533 21.44 3.36 7.64
N PHE A 534 22.30 3.61 8.62
CA PHE A 534 22.31 2.88 9.89
C PHE A 534 21.52 3.65 10.94
N VAL A 535 20.61 2.94 11.64
CA VAL A 535 19.74 3.52 12.66
C VAL A 535 19.65 2.60 13.86
N ARG A 536 19.82 3.14 15.07
CA ARG A 536 19.58 2.44 16.33
C ARG A 536 18.51 3.12 17.16
N LYS A 537 17.95 2.41 18.13
CA LYS A 537 17.13 2.99 19.18
C LYS A 537 18.06 3.48 20.30
N PRO A 538 18.12 4.77 20.64
CA PRO A 538 18.90 5.26 21.76
C PRO A 538 18.18 5.03 23.09
N ASN A 539 18.87 5.32 24.19
CA ASN A 539 18.35 5.34 25.56
C ASN A 539 17.83 3.99 26.09
N ILE A 540 18.30 2.88 25.53
CA ILE A 540 17.93 1.53 25.94
C ILE A 540 18.94 0.97 26.96
N PRO A 541 18.55 0.06 27.88
CA PRO A 541 19.45 -0.52 28.88
C PRO A 541 20.67 -1.25 28.26
N GLU A 542 20.48 -1.82 27.07
CA GLU A 542 21.52 -2.59 26.37
C GLU A 542 22.76 -1.76 26.02
N THR A 543 22.64 -0.42 26.02
CA THR A 543 23.75 0.52 25.72
C THR A 543 24.31 1.20 26.96
N ASP A 544 23.96 0.79 28.19
CA ASP A 544 24.45 1.38 29.43
C ASP A 544 25.99 1.27 29.59
N ASP A 545 26.60 0.29 28.95
CA ASP A 545 28.06 0.11 28.97
C ASP A 545 28.81 1.02 27.96
N MET A 546 28.08 1.75 27.10
CA MET A 546 28.69 2.66 26.12
C MET A 546 28.47 4.14 26.44
N TYR A 547 27.34 4.48 27.05
CA TYR A 547 26.92 5.87 27.19
C TYR A 547 26.74 6.28 28.64
N VAL A 548 27.09 7.51 28.94
CA VAL A 548 26.69 8.21 30.15
C VAL A 548 25.19 8.56 29.99
N LYS A 549 24.38 8.23 30.97
CA LYS A 549 22.92 8.55 30.96
C LYS A 549 22.57 9.54 32.06
N GLU A 550 21.86 10.60 31.70
CA GLU A 550 21.25 11.54 32.62
C GLU A 550 19.73 11.50 32.42
N LYS A 551 18.98 11.26 33.51
CA LYS A 551 17.51 11.12 33.48
C LYS A 551 17.02 10.14 32.40
N GLY A 552 17.77 9.04 32.19
CA GLY A 552 17.43 8.02 31.21
C GLY A 552 17.77 8.38 29.74
N LYS A 553 18.38 9.53 29.47
CA LYS A 553 18.84 9.94 28.14
C LYS A 553 20.36 9.81 28.04
N GLU A 554 20.84 9.26 26.95
CA GLU A 554 22.25 9.23 26.60
C GLU A 554 22.76 10.66 26.37
N VAL A 555 23.83 11.07 27.03
CA VAL A 555 24.39 12.42 26.91
C VAL A 555 25.80 12.44 26.33
N ASP A 556 26.62 11.41 26.60
CA ASP A 556 27.98 11.29 26.11
C ASP A 556 28.42 9.83 26.14
N PHE A 557 29.56 9.53 25.54
CA PHE A 557 30.23 8.23 25.70
C PHE A 557 30.82 8.06 27.08
N LEU A 558 30.85 6.85 27.60
CA LEU A 558 31.60 6.55 28.83
C LEU A 558 33.08 6.85 28.60
N PRO A 559 33.71 7.65 29.48
CA PRO A 559 35.09 8.11 29.30
C PRO A 559 36.14 7.03 29.75
N ASN A 560 36.00 5.82 29.24
CA ASN A 560 36.94 4.73 29.53
C ASN A 560 37.61 4.18 28.26
N GLU A 561 38.78 3.56 28.44
CA GLU A 561 39.57 3.07 27.32
C GLU A 561 38.89 1.92 26.58
N TYR A 562 38.08 1.13 27.26
CA TYR A 562 37.28 0.06 26.65
C TYR A 562 36.32 0.60 25.60
N VAL A 563 35.52 1.60 25.97
CA VAL A 563 34.51 2.20 25.02
C VAL A 563 35.25 2.85 23.85
N LYS A 564 36.34 3.57 24.08
CA LYS A 564 37.11 4.16 22.98
C LYS A 564 37.60 3.09 22.01
N THR A 565 38.21 2.02 22.53
CA THR A 565 38.67 0.90 21.72
C THR A 565 37.51 0.26 20.91
N GLN A 566 36.35 0.06 21.53
CA GLN A 566 35.21 -0.51 20.85
C GLN A 566 34.70 0.40 19.71
N ILE A 567 34.69 1.72 19.91
CA ILE A 567 34.31 2.69 18.87
C ILE A 567 35.28 2.66 17.69
N GLU A 568 36.58 2.66 17.97
CA GLU A 568 37.63 2.62 16.93
C GLU A 568 37.63 1.30 16.17
N GLU A 569 37.46 0.19 16.85
CA GLU A 569 37.30 -1.13 16.22
C GLU A 569 36.04 -1.18 15.33
N TYR A 570 34.89 -0.69 15.82
CA TYR A 570 33.66 -0.59 15.06
C TYR A 570 33.87 0.22 13.76
N LYS A 571 34.43 1.44 13.87
CA LYS A 571 34.67 2.31 12.71
C LYS A 571 35.60 1.65 11.70
N THR A 572 36.71 1.10 12.15
CA THR A 572 37.69 0.44 11.28
C THR A 572 37.09 -0.72 10.51
N ARG A 573 36.29 -1.52 11.16
CA ARG A 573 35.68 -2.72 10.57
C ARG A 573 34.57 -2.41 9.59
N ILE A 574 33.66 -1.52 9.96
CA ILE A 574 32.61 -1.10 9.03
C ILE A 574 33.22 -0.43 7.81
N SER A 575 34.21 0.46 7.99
CA SER A 575 34.86 1.13 6.87
C SER A 575 35.59 0.19 5.91
N SER A 576 35.92 -1.03 6.35
CA SER A 576 36.53 -2.06 5.51
C SER A 576 35.55 -2.99 4.81
N CYS A 577 34.25 -2.87 5.08
CA CYS A 577 33.22 -3.73 4.47
C CYS A 577 32.99 -3.40 2.98
N PRO A 578 33.10 -4.38 2.05
CA PRO A 578 32.83 -4.16 0.64
C PRO A 578 31.37 -3.71 0.36
N GLU A 579 30.45 -4.06 1.23
CA GLU A 579 29.03 -3.74 1.16
C GLU A 579 28.72 -2.27 1.45
N LEU A 580 29.70 -1.47 1.90
CA LEU A 580 29.51 -0.03 2.02
C LEU A 580 29.17 0.64 0.69
N LYS A 581 29.43 0.01 -0.45
CA LYS A 581 28.97 0.50 -1.75
C LYS A 581 27.43 0.65 -1.85
N TYR A 582 26.67 -0.03 -0.99
CA TYR A 582 25.20 0.08 -0.88
C TYR A 582 24.75 1.12 0.16
N VAL A 583 25.67 1.66 0.94
CA VAL A 583 25.40 2.66 1.98
C VAL A 583 25.56 4.06 1.41
N TYR A 584 24.80 5.01 1.93
CA TYR A 584 24.85 6.39 1.46
C TYR A 584 26.19 7.06 1.83
N HIS A 585 26.76 7.71 0.85
CA HIS A 585 27.95 8.55 0.98
C HIS A 585 27.62 9.99 0.61
N GLU A 586 28.16 10.92 1.36
CA GLU A 586 28.10 12.35 1.03
C GLU A 586 28.85 12.64 -0.28
N LYS A 587 28.64 13.84 -0.82
CA LYS A 587 29.31 14.28 -2.07
C LYS A 587 30.85 14.29 -1.97
N ASP A 588 31.38 14.44 -0.77
CA ASP A 588 32.83 14.36 -0.47
C ASP A 588 33.36 12.93 -0.32
N GLY A 589 32.49 11.93 -0.47
CA GLY A 589 32.80 10.51 -0.34
C GLY A 589 32.78 10.01 1.11
N SER A 590 32.46 10.84 2.11
CA SER A 590 32.36 10.40 3.50
C SER A 590 31.08 9.60 3.77
N CYS A 591 31.19 8.53 4.56
CA CYS A 591 30.08 7.66 4.99
C CYS A 591 29.63 8.06 6.41
N LYS A 592 29.00 9.21 6.55
CA LYS A 592 28.64 9.78 7.85
C LYS A 592 27.72 8.90 8.69
N THR A 593 26.88 8.06 8.07
CA THR A 593 25.96 7.19 8.82
C THR A 593 26.67 6.27 9.82
N ILE A 594 27.98 5.99 9.60
CA ILE A 594 28.83 5.21 10.52
C ILE A 594 29.02 5.96 11.85
N ASP A 595 29.21 7.27 11.80
CA ASP A 595 29.36 8.11 12.99
C ASP A 595 28.00 8.51 13.58
N GLU A 596 27.05 8.84 12.73
CA GLU A 596 25.73 9.31 13.14
C GLU A 596 24.95 8.26 13.95
N VAL A 597 25.05 6.98 13.59
CA VAL A 597 24.40 5.89 14.35
C VAL A 597 24.90 5.79 15.79
N LEU A 598 26.10 6.25 16.07
CA LEU A 598 26.70 6.24 17.41
C LEU A 598 26.33 7.47 18.25
N LYS A 599 25.71 8.51 17.68
CA LYS A 599 25.39 9.73 18.44
C LYS A 599 24.49 9.43 19.62
N PRO A 600 24.84 9.95 20.84
CA PRO A 600 23.98 9.87 22.02
C PRO A 600 22.57 10.43 21.74
N SER A 601 21.56 9.79 22.30
CA SER A 601 20.14 10.18 22.22
C SER A 601 19.52 10.31 20.81
N ASP A 602 20.28 10.06 19.75
CA ASP A 602 19.86 10.24 18.35
C ASP A 602 19.87 8.91 17.58
N GLY A 603 20.99 8.18 17.61
CA GLY A 603 21.13 6.90 16.93
C GLY A 603 21.01 6.96 15.41
N GLY A 604 21.33 8.10 14.78
CA GLY A 604 21.36 8.30 13.33
C GLY A 604 20.03 8.70 12.71
N VAL A 605 18.95 8.84 13.50
CA VAL A 605 17.62 9.15 12.96
C VAL A 605 17.52 10.58 12.48
N ASN A 606 18.12 11.56 13.17
CA ASN A 606 18.09 12.97 12.74
C ASN A 606 18.89 13.17 11.44
N TYR A 607 19.94 12.41 11.23
CA TYR A 607 20.69 12.42 9.96
C TYR A 607 19.81 11.93 8.81
N LEU A 608 19.14 10.78 8.98
CA LEU A 608 18.19 10.26 8.02
C LEU A 608 17.02 11.24 7.78
N ALA A 609 16.47 11.83 8.83
CA ALA A 609 15.39 12.83 8.72
C ALA A 609 15.83 14.08 7.94
N SER A 610 17.05 14.57 8.20
CA SER A 610 17.63 15.70 7.47
C SER A 610 17.84 15.35 5.99
N PHE A 611 18.36 14.16 5.71
CA PHE A 611 18.51 13.67 4.35
C PHE A 611 17.16 13.63 3.60
N LEU A 612 16.10 13.11 4.24
CA LEU A 612 14.75 13.09 3.65
C LEU A 612 14.23 14.51 3.35
N ARG A 613 14.36 15.45 4.29
CA ARG A 613 13.94 16.84 4.10
C ARG A 613 14.70 17.54 2.97
N GLU A 614 16.01 17.41 2.94
CA GLU A 614 16.86 18.09 1.96
C GLU A 614 16.67 17.53 0.54
N ASN A 615 16.37 16.27 0.43
CA ASN A 615 16.28 15.61 -0.86
C ASN A 615 14.84 15.42 -1.38
N PHE A 616 13.86 15.27 -0.50
CA PHE A 616 12.52 14.86 -0.88
C PHE A 616 11.39 15.78 -0.40
N ALA A 617 11.67 16.89 0.29
CA ALA A 617 10.65 17.91 0.48
C ALA A 617 10.11 18.36 -0.89
N ASP A 618 8.77 18.36 -1.03
CA ASP A 618 8.07 18.69 -2.28
C ASP A 618 8.44 17.83 -3.51
N TYR A 619 8.97 16.61 -3.29
CA TYR A 619 9.28 15.67 -4.35
C TYR A 619 7.99 15.04 -4.90
N LYS A 620 7.64 15.35 -6.16
CA LYS A 620 6.34 14.98 -6.78
C LYS A 620 6.45 14.11 -8.03
N VAL A 621 7.61 13.50 -8.26
CA VAL A 621 7.88 12.76 -9.51
C VAL A 621 6.89 11.62 -9.73
N ASN A 622 6.49 10.88 -8.70
CA ASN A 622 5.49 9.82 -8.83
C ASN A 622 4.10 10.35 -9.16
N LYS A 623 3.72 11.48 -8.58
CA LYS A 623 2.43 12.14 -8.86
C LYS A 623 2.38 12.70 -10.28
N ASP A 624 3.49 13.25 -10.76
CA ASP A 624 3.62 13.69 -12.15
C ASP A 624 3.53 12.49 -13.11
N ARG A 625 4.12 11.35 -12.75
CA ARG A 625 3.98 10.09 -13.50
C ARG A 625 2.53 9.61 -13.62
N THR A 626 1.71 9.77 -12.57
CA THR A 626 0.28 9.45 -12.65
C THR A 626 -0.41 10.26 -13.74
N CYS A 627 -0.05 11.54 -13.90
CA CYS A 627 -0.53 12.35 -15.01
C CYS A 627 -0.04 11.84 -16.36
N ASP A 628 1.24 11.43 -16.45
CA ASP A 628 1.82 10.89 -17.68
C ASP A 628 1.12 9.59 -18.13
N LEU A 629 0.67 8.75 -17.18
CA LEU A 629 -0.12 7.55 -17.48
C LEU A 629 -1.48 7.92 -18.06
N VAL A 630 -2.19 8.86 -17.44
CA VAL A 630 -3.47 9.38 -17.98
C VAL A 630 -3.26 9.90 -19.40
N LEU A 631 -2.19 10.65 -19.67
CA LEU A 631 -1.86 11.17 -21.00
C LEU A 631 -1.56 10.09 -22.01
N LYS A 632 -0.80 9.07 -21.61
CA LYS A 632 -0.48 7.93 -22.47
C LYS A 632 -1.75 7.21 -22.91
N ASP A 633 -2.66 6.93 -21.97
CA ASP A 633 -3.91 6.23 -22.26
C ASP A 633 -4.84 7.08 -23.13
N VAL A 634 -4.91 8.39 -22.91
CA VAL A 634 -5.60 9.33 -23.80
C VAL A 634 -5.07 9.22 -25.22
N LYS A 635 -3.74 9.27 -25.39
CA LYS A 635 -3.11 9.15 -26.70
C LYS A 635 -3.45 7.82 -27.38
N GLU A 636 -3.36 6.71 -26.66
CA GLU A 636 -3.69 5.40 -27.19
C GLU A 636 -5.15 5.28 -27.64
N ILE A 637 -6.09 5.89 -26.89
CA ILE A 637 -7.51 5.94 -27.25
C ILE A 637 -7.70 6.79 -28.51
N VAL A 638 -7.07 7.96 -28.58
CA VAL A 638 -7.12 8.85 -29.74
C VAL A 638 -6.57 8.15 -30.97
N ASP A 639 -5.41 7.51 -30.88
CA ASP A 639 -4.79 6.76 -31.98
C ASP A 639 -5.72 5.64 -32.47
N ALA A 640 -6.35 4.91 -31.55
CA ALA A 640 -7.28 3.85 -31.87
C ALA A 640 -8.56 4.39 -32.56
N LEU A 641 -9.13 5.50 -32.09
CA LEU A 641 -10.33 6.13 -32.67
C LEU A 641 -10.03 6.80 -34.01
N SER A 642 -8.84 7.36 -34.24
CA SER A 642 -8.43 8.01 -35.48
C SER A 642 -8.43 7.04 -36.68
N LEU A 643 -8.23 5.74 -36.45
CA LEU A 643 -8.34 4.72 -37.47
C LEU A 643 -9.73 4.63 -38.09
N TYR A 644 -10.76 4.99 -37.35
CA TYR A 644 -12.15 5.02 -37.84
C TYR A 644 -12.48 6.33 -38.55
N ALA A 645 -11.79 7.41 -38.24
CA ALA A 645 -11.96 8.73 -38.87
C ALA A 645 -11.58 8.78 -40.33
N LYS A 646 -10.58 8.00 -40.71
CA LYS A 646 -10.02 7.99 -42.07
C LYS A 646 -10.83 7.16 -43.09
N ARG A 647 -11.89 6.48 -42.67
CA ARG A 647 -12.74 5.68 -43.58
C ARG A 647 -13.95 6.49 -44.02
N GLU A 648 -13.94 6.99 -45.25
CA GLU A 648 -15.09 7.67 -45.86
C GLU A 648 -16.24 6.69 -46.11
N GLY A 649 -17.46 7.05 -45.69
CA GLY A 649 -18.67 6.41 -46.13
C GLY A 649 -19.78 6.09 -45.15
N ALA A 650 -19.55 5.87 -43.88
CA ALA A 650 -20.59 5.51 -42.93
C ALA A 650 -20.99 6.69 -42.03
N LYS A 651 -22.30 6.96 -41.90
CA LYS A 651 -22.86 8.00 -41.01
C LYS A 651 -22.48 7.78 -39.54
N ALA A 652 -22.49 6.54 -39.09
CA ALA A 652 -22.06 6.15 -37.75
C ALA A 652 -20.55 6.42 -37.49
N GLN A 653 -19.69 6.28 -38.49
CA GLN A 653 -18.26 6.59 -38.37
C GLN A 653 -18.01 8.09 -38.20
N LYS A 654 -18.79 8.95 -38.90
CA LYS A 654 -18.71 10.41 -38.73
C LYS A 654 -19.18 10.86 -37.34
N GLU A 655 -20.22 10.23 -36.83
CA GLU A 655 -20.71 10.50 -35.49
C GLU A 655 -19.75 9.99 -34.40
N ALA A 656 -19.13 8.82 -34.59
CA ALA A 656 -18.08 8.28 -33.73
C ALA A 656 -16.85 9.18 -33.68
N TYR A 657 -16.42 9.66 -34.86
CA TYR A 657 -15.31 10.59 -34.98
C TYR A 657 -15.58 11.92 -34.28
N ALA A 658 -16.77 12.50 -34.50
CA ALA A 658 -17.16 13.77 -33.87
C ALA A 658 -17.20 13.65 -32.33
N LYS A 659 -17.68 12.51 -31.81
CA LYS A 659 -17.68 12.23 -30.36
C LYS A 659 -16.28 11.96 -29.83
N GLY A 660 -15.44 11.23 -30.55
CA GLY A 660 -14.04 11.01 -30.22
C GLY A 660 -13.23 12.30 -30.22
N LEU A 661 -13.43 13.18 -31.22
CA LEU A 661 -12.85 14.52 -31.27
C LEU A 661 -13.28 15.39 -30.10
N LYS A 662 -14.54 15.33 -29.71
CA LYS A 662 -15.06 16.07 -28.56
C LYS A 662 -14.44 15.56 -27.26
N LEU A 663 -14.38 14.25 -27.06
CA LEU A 663 -13.68 13.64 -25.92
C LEU A 663 -12.21 14.09 -25.86
N MET A 664 -11.54 14.03 -27.01
CA MET A 664 -10.16 14.45 -27.12
C MET A 664 -9.96 15.94 -26.82
N GLN A 665 -10.84 16.82 -27.32
CA GLN A 665 -10.81 18.26 -27.01
C GLN A 665 -11.03 18.53 -25.51
N GLU A 666 -11.91 17.77 -24.87
CA GLU A 666 -12.16 17.87 -23.43
C GLU A 666 -10.94 17.36 -22.62
N LEU A 667 -10.30 16.28 -23.03
CA LEU A 667 -9.06 15.77 -22.46
C LEU A 667 -7.88 16.73 -22.62
N LEU A 668 -7.77 17.38 -23.79
CA LEU A 668 -6.74 18.36 -24.11
C LEU A 668 -6.87 19.68 -23.30
N GLN A 669 -7.99 19.92 -22.64
CA GLN A 669 -8.18 21.07 -21.78
C GLN A 669 -7.60 20.88 -20.35
N CYS A 670 -7.01 19.71 -20.05
CA CYS A 670 -6.32 19.47 -18.78
C CYS A 670 -4.97 20.19 -18.76
N ASP A 671 -4.79 21.18 -17.88
CA ASP A 671 -3.66 22.14 -17.89
C ASP A 671 -2.27 21.55 -17.62
N ARG A 672 -2.17 20.45 -16.88
CA ARG A 672 -0.87 19.76 -16.69
C ARG A 672 -0.33 19.09 -17.96
N VAL A 673 -1.18 19.04 -18.96
CA VAL A 673 -0.93 18.48 -20.28
C VAL A 673 -0.35 19.54 -21.24
N ALA A 674 -0.20 20.81 -20.83
CA ALA A 674 0.14 21.91 -21.70
C ALA A 674 1.46 21.72 -22.49
N GLY A 675 2.47 21.06 -21.89
CA GLY A 675 3.71 20.69 -22.61
C GLY A 675 3.53 19.59 -23.65
N THR A 676 2.52 18.73 -23.48
CA THR A 676 2.18 17.63 -24.40
C THR A 676 1.08 18.06 -25.38
N LEU A 677 0.36 19.17 -25.08
CA LEU A 677 -0.70 19.73 -25.91
C LEU A 677 -0.25 20.18 -27.29
N SER A 678 0.99 20.69 -27.41
CA SER A 678 1.53 21.04 -28.73
C SER A 678 1.63 19.80 -29.61
N TYR A 679 2.13 18.69 -29.07
CA TYR A 679 2.26 17.41 -29.77
C TYR A 679 0.90 16.82 -30.16
N LEU A 680 -0.07 16.87 -29.28
CA LEU A 680 -1.44 16.40 -29.54
C LEU A 680 -2.21 17.32 -30.48
N ARG A 681 -1.98 18.64 -30.43
CA ARG A 681 -2.54 19.60 -31.39
C ARG A 681 -2.02 19.32 -32.81
N ASP A 682 -0.71 19.12 -32.96
CA ASP A 682 -0.10 18.78 -34.25
C ASP A 682 -0.64 17.45 -34.81
N PHE A 683 -1.06 16.54 -33.91
CA PHE A 683 -1.71 15.27 -34.30
C PHE A 683 -3.17 15.44 -34.74
N ILE A 684 -3.89 16.44 -34.20
CA ILE A 684 -5.31 16.73 -34.51
C ILE A 684 -5.44 17.51 -35.83
N GLU A 685 -4.46 18.36 -36.15
CA GLU A 685 -4.45 19.21 -37.35
C GLU A 685 -4.04 18.43 -38.64
N ILE A 686 -3.61 17.17 -38.48
CA ILE A 686 -3.36 16.23 -39.60
C ILE A 686 -4.64 15.41 -39.89
#